data_7a1064c7737b0c35c5eff562da84fee2
#
_entry.id   7a1064c7737b0c35c5eff562da84fee2
#
_cell.length_a   1.000
_cell.length_b   1.000
_cell.length_c   1.000
_cell.angle_alpha   90.00
_cell.angle_beta   90.00
_cell.angle_gamma   90.00
#
_symmetry.space_group_name_H-M   'P 1'
#
loop_
_entity.id
_entity.type
_entity.pdbx_description
1 polymer ?
#
loop_
_entity_poly.entity_id
_entity_poly.type
_entity_poly.pdbx_seq_one_letter_code
_entity_poly.pdbx_strand_id
1 'polypeptide(L)'
;MQFSKWKIGAVALVCMLLPGSVHAQIVKNERLLSFEEKQVPAFVTTAAGSQLGISDEHYRDGDHSLSWTFEPGAALSIKKDLKFEKKDPTGKDTYLSAFIVWVYNEQAQDKQIRFEFLKDGKVCTSFPFGINFTGWRGAWVCYERDMQGTPEEGMDEIRIVAPDVKGKLFFDHLITASKVDARQQTADLQVPFVNKGTTNHWLVIYEHSLWKPDIPLTDVTEAQKQDIRIMEKRFRGMLYTPSALSDKEMQSIREKYDFYRITYKNGKVAGRPIYFVRHSEAYERMVSDWDKDMFSRLGIEISDYFNLMKRVAIAYNNAEDAALKHELKQKFIAMYDNATDQGIAYGSCWGNIHHYGYSMRGLFVAYFLMKDVLREAGKLEEAVRTLNWYAITNEVYPEPAVNGIDIDTFNTKLQGRIASILIMEDTPEKLQYLRSFSRWLDKGCLPAPGLAGSFKPDGACFHHCNNYPAYAVGGLDGATNMIYLLSGTEFRLSEQAHETVKKVLLTMRFYCNLKQWSLSMSGRHPNGGGSLIPIQYATMAIAGTPDGKQKYDPEMAAAYLRLVAHTEAPDKNAPDYLPKASTRHELEMKKLLEAQGFRPEPDPQGNLALGYGCVSVQRRDNWAAVVRGHSRYLWAAEHYLPANFYGRYLAHGSMQILTGKPDEMVTFATSGWQESGFDWNRIPGVTSIHLPFDRLRARVLNVDTFSGMEEMLYSDEAFAGGLSQAHLNGNFGMVLHEHDKYNGSHRARKSFHFFDGTIVCLGTDIENLNTEYPTETTVFQLAATTPETRKYWESYQSDGQTYIDPNGVGYYISKASRPDARYEKNFPQVTVGERSTKPTSGDWVSLTLQHGKAPKGASYEYAVLPHTDAVALKAFAKKPTYKILRQDRNAHIVRSPADGLTSYVLFETPQALPDGGLLQKADTSCLVMIREYKDKLLLTVSQPTWPCIVVRVTRLSIKTENVLSAVSIHARGLTMRVRRFP
;
A
#
# COMPACT_ATOMS: atom_id res chain seq x y z
N MET A 1 -0.69 -8.67 -7.06
CA MET A 1 0.71 -9.13 -7.15
C MET A 1 0.70 -10.64 -7.20
N GLN A 2 0.91 -11.20 -8.37
CA GLN A 2 1.23 -12.62 -8.49
C GLN A 2 2.65 -12.81 -7.95
N PHE A 3 2.76 -13.31 -6.72
CA PHE A 3 4.00 -13.99 -6.33
C PHE A 3 4.07 -15.26 -7.18
N SER A 4 4.96 -15.24 -8.17
CA SER A 4 5.22 -16.42 -8.98
C SER A 4 5.45 -17.60 -8.05
N LYS A 5 4.70 -18.66 -8.28
CA LYS A 5 4.95 -19.98 -7.69
C LYS A 5 6.39 -20.35 -7.99
N TRP A 6 7.25 -20.15 -7.04
CA TRP A 6 8.60 -20.69 -7.09
C TRP A 6 8.48 -22.20 -7.12
N LYS A 7 9.09 -22.80 -8.14
CA LYS A 7 9.34 -24.21 -8.26
C LYS A 7 10.22 -24.67 -7.09
N ILE A 8 9.62 -24.95 -5.96
CA ILE A 8 10.13 -25.90 -4.97
C ILE A 8 9.72 -27.30 -5.50
N GLY A 9 10.18 -27.62 -6.67
CA GLY A 9 9.79 -28.81 -7.41
C GLY A 9 10.97 -29.69 -7.87
N ALA A 10 12.14 -29.56 -7.24
CA ALA A 10 13.26 -30.46 -7.60
C ALA A 10 14.10 -30.95 -6.43
N VAL A 11 13.85 -30.58 -5.18
CA VAL A 11 14.61 -31.11 -4.02
C VAL A 11 13.73 -31.96 -3.10
N ALA A 12 12.42 -31.91 -3.19
CA ALA A 12 11.51 -32.68 -2.35
C ALA A 12 11.25 -34.12 -2.88
N LEU A 13 11.74 -34.49 -4.05
CA LEU A 13 11.43 -35.83 -4.65
C LEU A 13 12.51 -36.89 -4.43
N VAL A 14 13.60 -36.59 -3.73
CA VAL A 14 14.65 -37.60 -3.41
C VAL A 14 14.58 -38.09 -1.96
N CYS A 15 13.78 -37.48 -1.09
CA CYS A 15 13.67 -37.90 0.33
C CYS A 15 12.51 -38.87 0.65
N MET A 16 11.80 -39.42 -0.34
CA MET A 16 10.65 -40.31 -0.07
C MET A 16 10.93 -41.81 -0.07
N LEU A 17 12.18 -42.26 -0.12
CA LEU A 17 12.50 -43.71 -0.21
C LEU A 17 13.57 -44.20 0.76
N LEU A 18 13.62 -43.71 2.00
CA LEU A 18 14.37 -44.42 3.05
C LEU A 18 13.63 -44.31 4.40
N PRO A 19 13.26 -45.41 5.05
CA PRO A 19 12.84 -45.41 6.45
C PRO A 19 14.11 -45.43 7.32
N GLY A 20 14.72 -44.31 7.48
CA GLY A 20 15.81 -44.07 8.41
C GLY A 20 15.64 -42.66 8.98
N SER A 21 15.69 -42.56 10.28
CA SER A 21 15.75 -41.28 11.00
C SER A 21 16.78 -40.35 10.35
N VAL A 22 16.30 -39.41 9.55
CA VAL A 22 17.18 -38.30 9.12
C VAL A 22 17.40 -37.45 10.37
N HIS A 23 18.46 -37.75 11.09
CA HIS A 23 19.01 -36.79 12.06
C HIS A 23 19.35 -35.54 11.27
N ALA A 24 18.68 -34.42 11.58
CA ALA A 24 19.04 -33.11 11.06
C ALA A 24 20.54 -32.94 11.25
N GLN A 25 21.28 -32.74 10.17
CA GLN A 25 22.72 -32.57 10.24
C GLN A 25 22.99 -31.28 11.02
N ILE A 26 23.50 -31.43 12.24
CA ILE A 26 23.78 -30.29 13.13
C ILE A 26 24.83 -29.43 12.44
N VAL A 27 24.47 -28.24 12.04
CA VAL A 27 25.42 -27.24 11.50
C VAL A 27 26.30 -26.83 12.68
N LYS A 28 27.54 -27.26 12.69
CA LYS A 28 28.55 -26.89 13.71
C LYS A 28 28.97 -25.45 13.49
N ASN A 29 28.23 -24.50 14.01
CA ASN A 29 28.62 -23.11 14.12
C ASN A 29 28.99 -22.83 15.59
N GLU A 30 30.20 -22.32 15.85
CA GLU A 30 30.67 -22.05 17.21
C GLU A 30 29.85 -20.98 17.95
N ARG A 31 29.10 -20.16 17.23
CA ARG A 31 28.23 -19.10 17.79
C ARG A 31 26.83 -19.60 18.15
N LEU A 32 26.40 -20.74 17.61
CA LEU A 32 25.07 -21.31 17.83
C LEU A 32 25.11 -22.37 18.92
N LEU A 33 24.21 -22.26 19.90
CA LEU A 33 23.91 -23.26 20.90
C LEU A 33 22.44 -23.71 20.71
N SER A 34 22.26 -24.92 20.19
CA SER A 34 20.94 -25.57 19.99
C SER A 34 20.66 -26.69 20.99
N PHE A 35 21.59 -26.94 21.92
CA PHE A 35 21.45 -27.89 23.04
C PHE A 35 21.02 -29.30 22.64
N GLU A 36 21.53 -29.81 21.53
CA GLU A 36 21.23 -31.14 20.99
C GLU A 36 22.09 -32.25 21.62
N GLU A 37 22.92 -31.94 22.59
CA GLU A 37 23.75 -32.85 23.35
C GLU A 37 22.88 -33.71 24.29
N LYS A 38 23.32 -34.95 24.59
CA LYS A 38 22.64 -35.83 25.54
C LYS A 38 22.75 -35.36 27.02
N GLN A 39 23.68 -34.49 27.33
CA GLN A 39 23.94 -33.96 28.65
C GLN A 39 24.22 -32.45 28.57
N VAL A 40 23.96 -31.75 29.69
CA VAL A 40 24.26 -30.31 29.77
C VAL A 40 25.76 -30.12 29.56
N PRO A 41 26.18 -29.27 28.61
CA PRO A 41 27.59 -28.97 28.35
C PRO A 41 28.31 -28.47 29.61
N ALA A 42 29.56 -28.90 29.82
CA ALA A 42 30.33 -28.54 31.01
C ALA A 42 30.55 -27.04 31.23
N PHE A 43 30.45 -26.25 30.19
CA PHE A 43 30.52 -24.79 30.22
C PHE A 43 29.20 -24.09 30.62
N VAL A 44 28.13 -24.87 30.83
CA VAL A 44 26.82 -24.38 31.29
C VAL A 44 26.62 -24.83 32.75
N THR A 45 26.51 -23.88 33.67
CA THR A 45 26.36 -24.13 35.09
C THR A 45 25.23 -23.30 35.72
N THR A 46 24.73 -23.69 36.89
CA THR A 46 23.74 -22.89 37.61
C THR A 46 24.05 -22.83 39.11
N ALA A 47 23.46 -21.88 39.83
CA ALA A 47 23.61 -21.74 41.28
C ALA A 47 23.03 -22.95 42.05
N ALA A 48 23.58 -23.20 43.23
CA ALA A 48 23.11 -24.28 44.14
C ALA A 48 21.60 -24.17 44.41
N GLY A 49 20.89 -25.30 44.41
CA GLY A 49 19.46 -25.37 44.57
C GLY A 49 18.65 -25.24 43.27
N SER A 50 19.27 -24.80 42.18
CA SER A 50 18.68 -24.76 40.87
C SER A 50 19.11 -25.98 40.04
N GLN A 51 18.37 -26.34 38.98
CA GLN A 51 18.62 -27.54 38.17
C GLN A 51 18.69 -27.20 36.67
N LEU A 52 19.62 -27.86 35.98
CA LEU A 52 19.74 -27.84 34.54
C LEU A 52 19.51 -29.22 33.95
N GLY A 53 18.93 -29.25 32.76
CA GLY A 53 18.73 -30.49 32.02
C GLY A 53 18.66 -30.24 30.50
N ILE A 54 18.96 -31.27 29.73
CA ILE A 54 18.58 -31.31 28.32
C ILE A 54 17.19 -31.94 28.27
N SER A 55 16.28 -31.30 27.54
CA SER A 55 14.85 -31.63 27.53
C SER A 55 14.31 -31.75 26.10
N ASP A 56 13.48 -32.77 25.89
CA ASP A 56 12.66 -32.99 24.69
C ASP A 56 11.21 -32.53 24.86
N GLU A 57 10.92 -31.81 25.95
CA GLU A 57 9.55 -31.31 26.24
C GLU A 57 9.18 -30.14 25.32
N HIS A 58 10.06 -29.18 25.18
CA HIS A 58 9.89 -28.01 24.34
C HIS A 58 11.22 -27.67 23.65
N TYR A 59 11.20 -27.57 22.33
CA TYR A 59 12.37 -27.23 21.53
C TYR A 59 11.95 -26.34 20.34
N ARG A 60 12.87 -25.55 19.88
CA ARG A 60 12.67 -24.60 18.78
C ARG A 60 13.55 -24.92 17.59
N ASP A 61 14.72 -25.48 17.83
CA ASP A 61 15.70 -25.92 16.83
C ASP A 61 16.15 -27.33 17.18
N GLY A 62 16.16 -28.26 16.21
CA GLY A 62 16.48 -29.65 16.47
C GLY A 62 15.36 -30.39 17.21
N ASP A 63 15.75 -31.23 18.21
CA ASP A 63 14.86 -32.08 18.99
C ASP A 63 14.95 -31.86 20.51
N HIS A 64 15.84 -30.94 20.98
CA HIS A 64 16.07 -30.68 22.39
C HIS A 64 16.28 -29.19 22.70
N SER A 65 16.26 -28.85 23.98
CA SER A 65 16.55 -27.52 24.51
C SER A 65 17.20 -27.61 25.89
N LEU A 66 17.78 -26.51 26.36
CA LEU A 66 18.27 -26.39 27.75
C LEU A 66 17.13 -26.01 28.67
N SER A 67 16.76 -26.89 29.61
CA SER A 67 15.80 -26.56 30.67
C SER A 67 16.52 -26.05 31.91
N TRP A 68 15.98 -25.00 32.55
CA TRP A 68 16.49 -24.42 33.79
C TRP A 68 15.35 -24.21 34.79
N THR A 69 15.38 -25.01 35.86
CA THR A 69 14.52 -24.81 37.03
C THR A 69 15.31 -24.00 38.06
N PHE A 70 14.79 -22.85 38.47
CA PHE A 70 15.58 -21.88 39.22
C PHE A 70 14.91 -21.49 40.57
N GLU A 71 15.77 -21.24 41.55
CA GLU A 71 15.43 -20.58 42.81
C GLU A 71 15.47 -19.04 42.63
N PRO A 72 14.80 -18.26 43.54
CA PRO A 72 14.81 -16.79 43.48
C PRO A 72 16.23 -16.21 43.43
N GLY A 73 16.51 -15.34 42.49
CA GLY A 73 17.82 -14.69 42.32
C GLY A 73 18.96 -15.61 41.85
N ALA A 74 18.69 -16.87 41.51
CA ALA A 74 19.71 -17.78 41.01
C ALA A 74 20.28 -17.28 39.66
N ALA A 75 21.48 -17.71 39.34
CA ALA A 75 22.09 -17.43 38.07
C ALA A 75 22.40 -18.71 37.26
N LEU A 76 22.13 -18.69 35.95
CA LEU A 76 22.61 -19.63 34.97
C LEU A 76 23.79 -18.97 34.26
N SER A 77 24.93 -19.66 34.15
CA SER A 77 26.15 -19.17 33.49
C SER A 77 26.49 -20.05 32.30
N ILE A 78 26.78 -19.44 31.16
CA ILE A 78 27.28 -20.05 29.94
C ILE A 78 28.63 -19.44 29.65
N LYS A 79 29.73 -20.19 30.00
CA LYS A 79 31.12 -19.73 29.83
C LYS A 79 31.66 -20.11 28.45
N LYS A 80 31.73 -19.12 27.58
CA LYS A 80 32.11 -19.30 26.18
C LYS A 80 32.51 -17.97 25.59
N ASP A 81 33.55 -17.96 24.73
CA ASP A 81 33.86 -16.79 23.92
C ASP A 81 32.65 -16.41 23.06
N LEU A 82 32.14 -15.20 23.27
CA LEU A 82 30.89 -14.72 22.67
C LEU A 82 31.08 -14.29 21.21
N LYS A 83 32.32 -14.11 20.75
CA LYS A 83 32.64 -13.65 19.38
C LYS A 83 31.98 -12.30 19.04
N PHE A 84 31.81 -11.45 20.06
CA PHE A 84 31.34 -10.09 19.86
C PHE A 84 32.42 -9.29 19.11
N GLU A 85 31.99 -8.55 18.07
CA GLU A 85 32.78 -7.60 17.31
C GLU A 85 32.19 -6.20 17.42
N LYS A 86 32.99 -5.20 17.70
CA LYS A 86 32.58 -3.79 17.73
C LYS A 86 32.20 -3.34 16.31
N LYS A 87 31.32 -2.34 16.24
CA LYS A 87 30.98 -1.65 14.99
C LYS A 87 32.25 -1.12 14.31
N ASP A 88 32.31 -1.28 12.98
CA ASP A 88 33.41 -0.72 12.19
C ASP A 88 33.48 0.82 12.36
N PRO A 89 34.57 1.33 12.97
CA PRO A 89 34.75 2.75 13.21
C PRO A 89 34.90 3.57 11.92
N THR A 90 35.22 2.93 10.80
CA THR A 90 35.42 3.60 9.51
C THR A 90 34.08 3.88 8.80
N GLY A 91 32.97 3.25 9.26
CA GLY A 91 31.64 3.36 8.66
C GLY A 91 31.48 2.68 7.31
N LYS A 92 32.45 1.88 6.86
CA LYS A 92 32.39 1.07 5.64
C LYS A 92 31.43 -0.11 5.82
N ASP A 93 31.43 -0.71 7.00
CA ASP A 93 30.51 -1.75 7.42
C ASP A 93 29.39 -1.13 8.26
N THR A 94 28.13 -1.38 7.86
CA THR A 94 26.95 -0.90 8.60
C THR A 94 26.42 -1.91 9.62
N TYR A 95 27.06 -3.08 9.76
CA TYR A 95 26.60 -4.14 10.64
C TYR A 95 26.89 -3.89 12.12
N LEU A 96 25.97 -4.35 12.98
CA LEU A 96 26.11 -4.42 14.43
C LEU A 96 26.04 -5.86 14.89
N SER A 97 26.83 -6.21 15.91
CA SER A 97 26.70 -7.51 16.58
C SER A 97 25.40 -7.57 17.39
N ALA A 98 24.62 -8.64 17.20
CA ALA A 98 23.38 -8.91 17.90
C ALA A 98 23.40 -10.27 18.59
N PHE A 99 22.90 -10.31 19.81
CA PHE A 99 22.59 -11.53 20.56
C PHE A 99 21.18 -12.01 20.20
N ILE A 100 21.00 -13.33 20.06
CA ILE A 100 19.71 -13.94 19.73
C ILE A 100 19.50 -15.14 20.64
N VAL A 101 18.26 -15.30 21.14
CA VAL A 101 17.86 -16.46 21.95
C VAL A 101 16.35 -16.68 21.83
N TRP A 102 15.93 -17.94 21.86
CA TRP A 102 14.53 -18.31 22.08
C TRP A 102 14.36 -18.80 23.52
N VAL A 103 13.33 -18.29 24.19
CA VAL A 103 12.98 -18.63 25.57
C VAL A 103 11.56 -19.18 25.58
N TYR A 104 11.38 -20.35 26.16
CA TYR A 104 10.05 -20.91 26.41
C TYR A 104 9.68 -20.74 27.87
N ASN A 105 8.44 -20.34 28.12
CA ASN A 105 7.87 -20.20 29.45
C ASN A 105 6.53 -20.93 29.54
N GLU A 106 6.40 -21.86 30.49
CA GLU A 106 5.17 -22.60 30.70
C GLU A 106 4.08 -21.74 31.38
N GLN A 107 4.49 -20.80 32.23
CA GLN A 107 3.56 -20.01 33.04
C GLN A 107 3.96 -18.54 33.05
N ALA A 108 3.08 -17.71 32.50
CA ALA A 108 3.26 -16.26 32.48
C ALA A 108 3.39 -15.69 33.89
N GLN A 109 4.43 -14.89 34.17
CA GLN A 109 4.68 -14.20 35.40
C GLN A 109 5.05 -12.74 35.09
N ASP A 110 4.50 -11.79 35.86
CA ASP A 110 4.84 -10.37 35.72
C ASP A 110 6.21 -10.07 36.38
N LYS A 111 7.25 -10.72 35.81
CA LYS A 111 8.64 -10.66 36.28
C LYS A 111 9.57 -10.59 35.07
N GLN A 112 10.86 -10.31 35.34
CA GLN A 112 11.89 -10.26 34.34
C GLN A 112 13.11 -11.11 34.77
N ILE A 113 13.68 -11.84 33.82
CA ILE A 113 15.07 -12.32 33.90
C ILE A 113 16.00 -11.24 33.33
N ARG A 114 17.29 -11.28 33.69
CA ARG A 114 18.27 -10.36 33.13
C ARG A 114 19.41 -11.15 32.48
N PHE A 115 19.67 -10.84 31.21
CA PHE A 115 20.84 -11.31 30.50
C PHE A 115 21.99 -10.34 30.76
N GLU A 116 23.12 -10.86 31.26
CA GLU A 116 24.37 -10.15 31.52
C GLU A 116 25.47 -10.78 30.68
N PHE A 117 26.32 -9.94 30.08
CA PHE A 117 27.45 -10.35 29.26
C PHE A 117 28.71 -9.88 29.94
N LEU A 118 29.63 -10.83 30.26
CA LEU A 118 30.78 -10.58 31.12
C LEU A 118 32.08 -10.81 30.38
N LYS A 119 33.10 -10.12 30.88
CA LYS A 119 34.52 -10.35 30.55
C LYS A 119 35.27 -10.48 31.85
N ASP A 120 36.01 -11.57 32.01
CA ASP A 120 36.79 -11.85 33.24
C ASP A 120 35.96 -11.70 34.55
N GLY A 121 34.72 -12.16 34.52
CA GLY A 121 33.74 -12.09 35.62
C GLY A 121 33.11 -10.73 35.88
N LYS A 122 33.45 -9.68 35.11
CA LYS A 122 32.86 -8.33 35.23
C LYS A 122 31.77 -8.12 34.16
N VAL A 123 30.61 -7.64 34.59
CA VAL A 123 29.49 -7.31 33.65
C VAL A 123 29.88 -6.11 32.79
N CYS A 124 29.91 -6.30 31.48
CA CYS A 124 30.14 -5.26 30.48
C CYS A 124 28.83 -4.65 30.00
N THR A 125 27.84 -5.51 29.66
CA THR A 125 26.54 -5.06 29.16
C THR A 125 25.43 -6.03 29.55
N SER A 126 24.17 -5.57 29.52
CA SER A 126 23.01 -6.38 29.93
C SER A 126 21.70 -5.89 29.36
N PHE A 127 20.69 -6.74 29.33
CA PHE A 127 19.29 -6.35 29.07
C PHE A 127 18.31 -7.19 29.89
N PRO A 128 17.15 -6.62 30.32
CA PRO A 128 16.08 -7.37 30.95
C PRO A 128 15.19 -8.03 29.89
N PHE A 129 14.63 -9.19 30.25
CA PHE A 129 13.70 -9.95 29.41
C PHE A 129 12.47 -10.37 30.22
N GLY A 130 11.30 -9.89 29.86
CA GLY A 130 10.06 -10.20 30.56
C GLY A 130 9.62 -11.65 30.35
N ILE A 131 9.11 -12.28 31.41
CA ILE A 131 8.54 -13.63 31.39
C ILE A 131 7.03 -13.65 31.61
N ASN A 132 6.35 -12.59 31.17
CA ASN A 132 4.91 -12.42 31.25
C ASN A 132 4.17 -13.00 30.03
N PHE A 133 4.66 -14.08 29.46
CA PHE A 133 4.13 -14.77 28.29
C PHE A 133 4.10 -16.27 28.51
N THR A 134 3.35 -17.00 27.68
CA THR A 134 3.35 -18.46 27.58
C THR A 134 3.82 -18.89 26.20
N GLY A 135 4.52 -20.04 26.14
CA GLY A 135 5.09 -20.57 24.90
C GLY A 135 6.45 -19.97 24.55
N TRP A 136 6.89 -20.13 23.31
CA TRP A 136 8.17 -19.62 22.81
C TRP A 136 8.14 -18.12 22.54
N ARG A 137 9.26 -17.46 22.86
CA ARG A 137 9.51 -16.08 22.51
C ARG A 137 10.98 -15.86 22.16
N GLY A 138 11.22 -15.17 21.01
CA GLY A 138 12.57 -14.80 20.58
C GLY A 138 12.98 -13.42 21.10
N ALA A 139 14.25 -13.26 21.45
CA ALA A 139 14.90 -11.99 21.71
C ALA A 139 16.02 -11.76 20.67
N TRP A 140 16.06 -10.53 20.12
CA TRP A 140 17.07 -10.08 19.14
C TRP A 140 17.56 -8.72 19.60
N VAL A 141 18.77 -8.65 20.14
CA VAL A 141 19.26 -7.48 20.86
C VAL A 141 20.68 -7.14 20.41
N CYS A 142 20.87 -5.96 19.81
CA CYS A 142 22.20 -5.48 19.41
C CYS A 142 22.98 -5.01 20.64
N TYR A 143 24.20 -5.50 20.78
CA TYR A 143 25.06 -5.21 21.93
C TYR A 143 25.30 -3.71 22.16
N GLU A 144 25.74 -3.00 21.10
CA GLU A 144 26.12 -1.59 21.22
C GLU A 144 24.93 -0.62 21.18
N ARG A 145 23.85 -1.00 20.51
CA ARG A 145 22.70 -0.12 20.29
C ARG A 145 21.61 -0.30 21.35
N ASP A 146 21.37 -1.55 21.75
CA ASP A 146 20.12 -1.95 22.42
C ASP A 146 20.32 -2.35 23.89
N MET A 147 21.53 -2.64 24.30
CA MET A 147 21.82 -3.08 25.69
C MET A 147 22.28 -1.92 26.58
N GLN A 148 22.15 -2.11 27.88
CA GLN A 148 22.68 -1.22 28.91
C GLN A 148 24.14 -1.56 29.21
N GLY A 149 25.01 -0.56 29.36
CA GLY A 149 26.42 -0.75 29.58
C GLY A 149 27.25 -0.56 28.30
N THR A 150 28.49 -1.03 28.32
CA THR A 150 29.42 -0.93 27.20
C THR A 150 29.98 -2.31 26.87
N PRO A 151 29.61 -2.93 25.76
CA PRO A 151 30.11 -4.23 25.36
C PRO A 151 31.60 -4.15 25.00
N GLU A 152 32.36 -5.21 25.32
CA GLU A 152 33.78 -5.32 25.06
C GLU A 152 34.10 -6.58 24.24
N GLU A 153 35.05 -6.48 23.35
CA GLU A 153 35.60 -7.65 22.64
C GLU A 153 36.30 -8.58 23.65
N GLY A 154 36.13 -9.89 23.45
CA GLY A 154 36.63 -10.92 24.37
C GLY A 154 35.70 -11.14 25.58
N MET A 155 34.43 -10.71 25.54
CA MET A 155 33.45 -11.21 26.52
C MET A 155 33.33 -12.73 26.43
N ASP A 156 33.33 -13.39 27.59
CA ASP A 156 33.53 -14.84 27.74
C ASP A 156 32.43 -15.54 28.55
N GLU A 157 31.41 -14.83 29.03
CA GLU A 157 30.31 -15.42 29.78
C GLU A 157 28.98 -14.71 29.50
N ILE A 158 27.92 -15.53 29.33
CA ILE A 158 26.52 -15.08 29.41
C ILE A 158 26.01 -15.53 30.78
N ARG A 159 25.51 -14.59 31.57
CA ARG A 159 24.85 -14.88 32.84
C ARG A 159 23.39 -14.48 32.75
N ILE A 160 22.50 -15.42 33.06
CA ILE A 160 21.06 -15.19 33.11
C ILE A 160 20.64 -15.21 34.56
N VAL A 161 20.14 -14.07 35.07
CA VAL A 161 19.76 -13.89 36.47
C VAL A 161 18.25 -14.06 36.59
N ALA A 162 17.83 -14.97 37.47
CA ALA A 162 16.42 -15.23 37.79
C ALA A 162 15.77 -14.05 38.55
N PRO A 163 14.46 -13.88 38.49
CA PRO A 163 13.71 -12.97 39.33
C PRO A 163 13.65 -13.46 40.78
N ASP A 164 12.95 -12.71 41.63
CA ASP A 164 12.72 -13.00 43.06
C ASP A 164 11.66 -14.10 43.33
N VAL A 165 11.37 -14.91 42.33
CA VAL A 165 10.40 -16.04 42.39
C VAL A 165 11.02 -17.29 41.79
N LYS A 166 10.45 -18.46 42.11
CA LYS A 166 10.81 -19.74 41.52
C LYS A 166 10.19 -19.85 40.10
N GLY A 167 10.85 -20.59 39.20
CA GLY A 167 10.31 -20.87 37.88
C GLY A 167 11.07 -21.92 37.13
N LYS A 168 10.58 -22.23 35.95
CA LYS A 168 11.20 -23.12 34.96
C LYS A 168 11.14 -22.46 33.59
N LEU A 169 12.28 -22.36 32.93
CA LEU A 169 12.40 -21.84 31.56
C LEU A 169 13.18 -22.84 30.71
N PHE A 170 12.98 -22.75 29.37
CA PHE A 170 13.77 -23.46 28.40
C PHE A 170 14.44 -22.47 27.47
N PHE A 171 15.67 -22.75 27.09
CA PHE A 171 16.45 -21.92 26.18
C PHE A 171 16.86 -22.75 24.97
N ASP A 172 16.73 -22.15 23.77
CA ASP A 172 17.10 -22.82 22.55
C ASP A 172 17.50 -21.81 21.49
N HIS A 173 18.14 -22.29 20.42
CA HIS A 173 18.61 -21.49 19.30
C HIS A 173 19.29 -20.18 19.74
N LEU A 174 20.24 -20.33 20.69
CA LEU A 174 21.00 -19.21 21.23
C LEU A 174 22.20 -18.92 20.33
N ILE A 175 22.27 -17.69 19.79
CA ILE A 175 23.38 -17.21 18.97
C ILE A 175 24.11 -16.13 19.74
N THR A 176 25.39 -16.37 20.08
CA THR A 176 26.17 -15.45 20.91
C THR A 176 26.45 -14.12 20.23
N ALA A 177 26.70 -14.11 18.91
CA ALA A 177 26.84 -12.91 18.12
C ALA A 177 26.46 -13.18 16.66
N SER A 178 25.52 -12.43 16.15
CA SER A 178 25.13 -12.37 14.74
C SER A 178 25.37 -10.96 14.21
N LYS A 179 25.53 -10.78 12.90
CA LYS A 179 25.69 -9.44 12.30
C LYS A 179 24.40 -8.97 11.70
N VAL A 180 23.88 -7.85 12.20
CA VAL A 180 22.61 -7.24 11.77
C VAL A 180 22.87 -5.84 11.22
N ASP A 181 22.30 -5.50 10.08
CA ASP A 181 22.43 -4.16 9.48
C ASP A 181 21.87 -3.10 10.45
N ALA A 182 22.67 -2.11 10.82
CA ALA A 182 22.32 -1.06 11.77
C ALA A 182 21.10 -0.22 11.34
N ARG A 183 20.78 -0.20 10.06
CA ARG A 183 19.59 0.50 9.52
C ARG A 183 18.28 -0.22 9.84
N GLN A 184 18.35 -1.48 10.21
CA GLN A 184 17.19 -2.31 10.48
C GLN A 184 16.93 -2.41 11.99
N GLN A 185 15.67 -2.63 12.31
CA GLN A 185 15.20 -2.69 13.68
C GLN A 185 15.24 -4.13 14.18
N THR A 186 15.93 -4.34 15.29
CA THR A 186 15.93 -5.62 16.00
C THR A 186 15.27 -5.51 17.37
N ALA A 187 14.61 -4.38 17.67
CA ALA A 187 14.00 -4.13 18.96
C ALA A 187 12.99 -5.23 19.31
N ASP A 188 13.16 -5.77 20.49
CA ASP A 188 12.24 -6.71 21.10
C ASP A 188 11.32 -5.98 22.08
N LEU A 189 10.01 -6.27 22.06
CA LEU A 189 9.02 -5.63 22.91
C LEU A 189 9.30 -5.78 24.39
N GLN A 190 9.97 -6.82 24.77
CA GLN A 190 10.24 -7.06 26.17
C GLN A 190 11.52 -6.39 26.68
N VAL A 191 12.15 -5.65 25.79
CA VAL A 191 13.24 -4.76 26.13
C VAL A 191 12.75 -3.32 25.93
N PRO A 192 11.95 -2.76 26.87
CA PRO A 192 11.14 -1.56 26.63
C PRO A 192 11.94 -0.27 26.44
N PHE A 193 13.25 -0.29 26.72
CA PHE A 193 14.14 0.83 26.50
C PHE A 193 14.85 0.79 25.15
N VAL A 194 14.67 -0.28 24.40
CA VAL A 194 15.34 -0.46 23.11
C VAL A 194 14.63 0.30 22.01
N ASN A 195 15.35 1.15 21.31
CA ASN A 195 14.88 1.81 20.08
C ASN A 195 13.49 2.44 20.13
N LYS A 196 13.18 3.21 21.16
CA LYS A 196 11.87 3.91 21.29
C LYS A 196 11.52 4.80 20.08
N GLY A 197 12.49 5.25 19.30
CA GLY A 197 12.30 6.07 18.11
C GLY A 197 12.09 5.31 16.82
N THR A 198 12.03 3.98 16.84
CA THR A 198 11.88 3.16 15.63
C THR A 198 10.47 2.60 15.51
N THR A 199 9.95 2.49 14.29
CA THR A 199 8.64 1.89 13.98
C THR A 199 8.70 0.37 14.10
N ASN A 200 8.90 -0.14 15.31
CA ASN A 200 8.80 -1.57 15.58
C ASN A 200 7.34 -1.94 15.87
N HIS A 201 6.76 -2.81 15.06
CA HIS A 201 5.37 -3.23 15.22
C HIS A 201 5.09 -3.87 16.59
N TRP A 202 6.06 -4.55 17.18
CA TRP A 202 5.94 -5.18 18.49
C TRP A 202 5.95 -4.18 19.64
N LEU A 203 6.77 -3.15 19.55
CA LEU A 203 6.76 -2.07 20.54
C LEU A 203 5.38 -1.38 20.53
N VAL A 204 4.83 -1.17 19.32
CA VAL A 204 3.47 -0.64 19.15
C VAL A 204 2.41 -1.54 19.80
N ILE A 205 2.49 -2.87 19.62
CA ILE A 205 1.59 -3.82 20.29
C ILE A 205 1.65 -3.67 21.81
N TYR A 206 2.84 -3.64 22.39
CA TYR A 206 3.02 -3.50 23.82
C TYR A 206 2.48 -2.17 24.35
N GLU A 207 2.84 -1.07 23.74
CA GLU A 207 2.38 0.27 24.12
C GLU A 207 0.85 0.38 24.08
N HIS A 208 0.22 -0.09 23.01
CA HIS A 208 -1.23 -0.09 22.90
C HIS A 208 -1.91 -1.03 23.92
N SER A 209 -1.26 -2.13 24.30
CA SER A 209 -1.81 -3.02 25.34
C SER A 209 -1.97 -2.34 26.72
N LEU A 210 -1.20 -1.27 26.94
CA LEU A 210 -1.27 -0.47 28.17
C LEU A 210 -2.38 0.61 28.13
N TRP A 211 -2.94 0.90 26.95
CA TRP A 211 -3.99 1.90 26.81
C TRP A 211 -5.27 1.45 27.49
N LYS A 212 -5.96 2.42 28.09
CA LYS A 212 -7.20 2.18 28.83
C LYS A 212 -8.38 2.84 28.12
N PRO A 213 -9.58 2.26 28.22
CA PRO A 213 -10.78 2.84 27.64
C PRO A 213 -11.16 4.14 28.35
N ASP A 214 -11.68 5.09 27.59
CA ASP A 214 -12.27 6.35 28.06
C ASP A 214 -13.81 6.31 27.99
N ILE A 215 -14.40 5.33 27.30
CA ILE A 215 -15.84 5.08 27.30
C ILE A 215 -16.19 4.23 28.52
N PRO A 216 -17.19 4.61 29.34
CA PRO A 216 -17.57 3.84 30.51
C PRO A 216 -18.21 2.49 30.16
N LEU A 217 -18.08 1.53 31.08
CA LEU A 217 -18.83 0.28 31.01
C LEU A 217 -20.32 0.53 31.24
N THR A 218 -21.16 -0.10 30.41
CA THR A 218 -22.63 -0.07 30.56
C THR A 218 -23.19 -1.45 30.27
N ASP A 219 -24.32 -1.80 30.93
CA ASP A 219 -24.98 -3.07 30.66
C ASP A 219 -25.41 -3.16 29.16
N VAL A 220 -25.38 -4.38 28.65
CA VAL A 220 -25.77 -4.67 27.27
C VAL A 220 -27.27 -4.89 27.18
N THR A 221 -27.97 -4.03 26.46
CA THR A 221 -29.40 -4.15 26.20
C THR A 221 -29.73 -5.23 25.15
N GLU A 222 -30.98 -5.71 25.12
CA GLU A 222 -31.41 -6.68 24.10
C GLU A 222 -31.35 -6.12 22.67
N ALA A 223 -31.55 -4.83 22.48
CA ALA A 223 -31.39 -4.17 21.17
C ALA A 223 -29.92 -4.24 20.73
N GLN A 224 -28.98 -3.98 21.62
CA GLN A 224 -27.55 -4.06 21.33
C GLN A 224 -27.10 -5.51 21.07
N LYS A 225 -27.61 -6.49 21.82
CA LYS A 225 -27.37 -7.91 21.50
C LYS A 225 -27.89 -8.28 20.10
N GLN A 226 -29.03 -7.71 19.70
CA GLN A 226 -29.54 -7.91 18.33
C GLN A 226 -28.62 -7.29 17.28
N ASP A 227 -28.11 -6.09 17.50
CA ASP A 227 -27.12 -5.44 16.62
C ASP A 227 -25.84 -6.28 16.54
N ILE A 228 -25.33 -6.79 17.64
CA ILE A 228 -24.16 -7.68 17.69
C ILE A 228 -24.43 -8.95 16.86
N ARG A 229 -25.59 -9.59 17.00
CA ARG A 229 -25.96 -10.77 16.19
C ARG A 229 -26.01 -10.45 14.69
N ILE A 230 -26.51 -9.28 14.33
CA ILE A 230 -26.52 -8.82 12.92
C ILE A 230 -25.09 -8.67 12.40
N MET A 231 -24.21 -8.05 13.19
CA MET A 231 -22.79 -7.86 12.83
C MET A 231 -22.06 -9.22 12.73
N GLU A 232 -22.21 -10.11 13.70
CA GLU A 232 -21.61 -11.45 13.65
C GLU A 232 -22.07 -12.25 12.42
N LYS A 233 -23.35 -12.20 12.08
CA LYS A 233 -23.90 -12.84 10.88
C LYS A 233 -23.31 -12.25 9.60
N ARG A 234 -23.25 -10.91 9.50
CA ARG A 234 -22.66 -10.22 8.34
C ARG A 234 -21.17 -10.54 8.24
N PHE A 235 -20.43 -10.46 9.33
CA PHE A 235 -19.02 -10.76 9.36
C PHE A 235 -18.74 -12.20 8.94
N ARG A 236 -19.49 -13.17 9.46
CA ARG A 236 -19.39 -14.57 9.02
C ARG A 236 -19.65 -14.71 7.50
N GLY A 237 -20.67 -14.06 6.97
CA GLY A 237 -20.99 -14.06 5.53
C GLY A 237 -19.95 -13.37 4.64
N MET A 238 -19.12 -12.45 5.21
CA MET A 238 -17.99 -11.85 4.52
C MET A 238 -16.77 -12.78 4.48
N LEU A 239 -16.62 -13.69 5.44
CA LEU A 239 -15.46 -14.55 5.57
C LEU A 239 -15.52 -15.80 4.67
N TYR A 240 -16.70 -16.35 4.41
CA TYR A 240 -16.90 -17.49 3.52
C TYR A 240 -18.36 -17.60 3.05
N THR A 241 -18.53 -18.24 1.91
CA THR A 241 -19.85 -18.67 1.44
C THR A 241 -20.05 -20.14 1.79
N PRO A 242 -21.15 -20.54 2.45
CA PRO A 242 -21.44 -21.94 2.72
C PRO A 242 -21.44 -22.77 1.42
N SER A 243 -20.75 -23.90 1.45
CA SER A 243 -20.64 -24.81 0.32
C SER A 243 -20.41 -26.24 0.81
N ALA A 244 -20.86 -27.22 0.04
CA ALA A 244 -20.58 -28.63 0.33
C ALA A 244 -19.05 -28.87 0.27
N LEU A 245 -18.54 -29.65 1.23
CA LEU A 245 -17.14 -30.04 1.25
C LEU A 245 -16.88 -31.14 0.24
N SER A 246 -15.88 -30.96 -0.61
CA SER A 246 -15.41 -32.02 -1.52
C SER A 246 -14.40 -32.94 -0.84
N ASP A 247 -14.35 -34.22 -1.26
CA ASP A 247 -13.34 -35.15 -0.79
C ASP A 247 -11.91 -34.66 -1.06
N LYS A 248 -11.70 -33.98 -2.20
CA LYS A 248 -10.41 -33.39 -2.55
C LYS A 248 -9.99 -32.31 -1.56
N GLU A 249 -10.91 -31.46 -1.12
CA GLU A 249 -10.63 -30.40 -0.13
C GLU A 249 -10.29 -31.04 1.22
N MET A 250 -11.06 -32.05 1.64
CA MET A 250 -10.81 -32.78 2.89
C MET A 250 -9.48 -33.51 2.88
N GLN A 251 -9.16 -34.18 1.78
CA GLN A 251 -7.86 -34.84 1.61
C GLN A 251 -6.72 -33.83 1.71
N SER A 252 -6.84 -32.69 1.03
CA SER A 252 -5.84 -31.63 1.10
C SER A 252 -5.68 -31.03 2.51
N ILE A 253 -6.77 -30.93 3.29
CA ILE A 253 -6.71 -30.50 4.69
C ILE A 253 -5.96 -31.54 5.53
N ARG A 254 -6.28 -32.85 5.40
CA ARG A 254 -5.62 -33.93 6.13
C ARG A 254 -4.12 -34.00 5.85
N GLU A 255 -3.74 -34.02 4.56
CA GLU A 255 -2.33 -34.04 4.14
C GLU A 255 -1.52 -32.85 4.71
N LYS A 256 -2.08 -31.67 4.64
CA LYS A 256 -1.42 -30.46 5.17
C LYS A 256 -1.38 -30.46 6.70
N TYR A 257 -2.39 -30.98 7.37
CA TYR A 257 -2.38 -31.12 8.82
C TYR A 257 -1.31 -32.12 9.29
N ASP A 258 -1.26 -33.29 8.66
CA ASP A 258 -0.32 -34.38 8.99
C ASP A 258 1.14 -33.93 8.79
N PHE A 259 1.37 -32.98 7.87
CA PHE A 259 2.68 -32.37 7.67
C PHE A 259 3.21 -31.69 8.93
N TYR A 260 2.35 -31.09 9.77
CA TYR A 260 2.77 -30.42 11.01
C TYR A 260 3.08 -31.38 12.15
N ARG A 261 2.76 -32.69 12.04
CA ARG A 261 3.07 -33.75 13.02
C ARG A 261 2.66 -33.41 14.44
N ILE A 262 1.49 -32.77 14.59
CA ILE A 262 1.01 -32.36 15.91
C ILE A 262 0.58 -33.60 16.69
N THR A 263 1.17 -33.80 17.86
CA THR A 263 0.93 -34.93 18.78
C THR A 263 0.84 -34.44 20.21
N TYR A 264 0.33 -35.30 21.09
CA TYR A 264 0.31 -35.02 22.52
C TYR A 264 1.14 -36.10 23.25
N LYS A 265 2.09 -35.66 24.09
CA LYS A 265 2.89 -36.53 24.96
C LYS A 265 2.68 -36.08 26.41
N ASN A 266 2.14 -36.97 27.29
CA ASN A 266 1.85 -36.62 28.69
C ASN A 266 1.00 -35.34 28.86
N GLY A 267 0.03 -35.10 27.97
CA GLY A 267 -0.83 -33.94 27.98
C GLY A 267 -0.21 -32.66 27.41
N LYS A 268 1.06 -32.68 27.02
CA LYS A 268 1.75 -31.58 26.35
C LYS A 268 1.71 -31.75 24.83
N VAL A 269 1.45 -30.67 24.11
CA VAL A 269 1.45 -30.67 22.64
C VAL A 269 2.87 -30.58 22.12
N ALA A 270 3.16 -31.27 21.04
CA ALA A 270 4.38 -31.16 20.27
C ALA A 270 4.06 -31.21 18.78
N GLY A 271 4.78 -30.44 17.98
CA GLY A 271 4.59 -30.38 16.54
C GLY A 271 5.79 -29.73 15.86
N ARG A 272 5.78 -29.69 14.53
CA ARG A 272 6.81 -28.95 13.80
C ARG A 272 6.78 -27.47 14.19
N PRO A 273 7.95 -26.83 14.42
CA PRO A 273 8.02 -25.42 14.70
C PRO A 273 7.38 -24.57 13.59
N ILE A 274 6.70 -23.51 13.99
CA ILE A 274 6.14 -22.52 13.09
C ILE A 274 7.15 -21.36 13.02
N TYR A 275 7.34 -20.79 11.82
CA TYR A 275 8.34 -19.76 11.61
C TYR A 275 7.81 -18.64 10.68
N PHE A 276 8.38 -17.47 10.78
CA PHE A 276 8.09 -16.37 9.88
C PHE A 276 9.19 -16.22 8.83
N VAL A 277 8.99 -16.77 7.63
CA VAL A 277 10.00 -16.80 6.54
C VAL A 277 10.44 -15.41 6.13
N ARG A 278 9.59 -14.39 6.25
CA ARG A 278 10.01 -13.00 6.00
C ARG A 278 11.04 -12.48 7.01
N HIS A 279 11.15 -13.11 8.19
CA HIS A 279 12.32 -12.91 9.04
C HIS A 279 13.59 -13.30 8.29
N SER A 280 13.68 -14.51 7.73
CA SER A 280 14.85 -14.92 6.99
C SER A 280 15.09 -14.02 5.77
N GLU A 281 14.07 -13.63 5.03
CA GLU A 281 14.20 -12.68 3.91
C GLU A 281 14.67 -11.29 4.37
N ALA A 282 14.22 -10.81 5.51
CA ALA A 282 14.71 -9.59 6.12
C ALA A 282 16.16 -9.76 6.56
N TYR A 283 16.49 -10.91 7.17
CA TYR A 283 17.84 -11.23 7.60
C TYR A 283 18.82 -11.53 6.47
N GLU A 284 18.38 -12.08 5.35
CA GLU A 284 19.18 -12.18 4.13
C GLU A 284 19.74 -10.84 3.66
N ARG A 285 19.03 -9.75 3.98
CA ARG A 285 19.47 -8.38 3.66
C ARG A 285 20.24 -7.71 4.80
N MET A 286 20.06 -8.18 6.03
CA MET A 286 20.53 -7.55 7.27
C MET A 286 21.63 -8.32 7.96
N VAL A 287 21.76 -9.62 7.72
CA VAL A 287 22.65 -10.55 8.40
C VAL A 287 23.68 -11.08 7.41
N SER A 288 24.93 -11.27 7.87
CA SER A 288 26.00 -11.80 7.05
C SER A 288 25.72 -13.24 6.56
N ASP A 289 26.35 -13.65 5.46
CA ASP A 289 26.04 -14.92 4.77
C ASP A 289 26.14 -16.17 5.67
N TRP A 290 27.02 -16.18 6.65
CA TRP A 290 27.19 -17.31 7.56
C TRP A 290 26.02 -17.55 8.54
N ASP A 291 25.11 -16.54 8.70
CA ASP A 291 23.96 -16.65 9.61
C ASP A 291 22.71 -17.21 8.93
N LYS A 292 22.67 -17.26 7.59
CA LYS A 292 21.48 -17.72 6.83
C LYS A 292 21.05 -19.13 7.18
N ASP A 293 21.99 -20.06 7.24
CA ASP A 293 21.72 -21.48 7.53
C ASP A 293 21.20 -21.68 8.95
N MET A 294 21.58 -20.83 9.89
CA MET A 294 21.11 -20.88 11.27
C MET A 294 19.62 -20.58 11.39
N PHE A 295 19.06 -19.75 10.51
CA PHE A 295 17.66 -19.36 10.54
C PHE A 295 16.76 -20.28 9.71
N SER A 296 17.28 -20.91 8.66
CA SER A 296 16.54 -21.83 7.79
C SER A 296 15.97 -23.07 8.53
N ARG A 297 16.49 -23.35 9.70
CA ARG A 297 16.11 -24.50 10.55
C ARG A 297 14.90 -24.24 11.43
N LEU A 298 14.47 -22.99 11.58
CA LEU A 298 13.43 -22.60 12.57
C LEU A 298 11.99 -22.99 12.19
N GLY A 299 11.76 -23.68 11.08
CA GLY A 299 10.46 -24.30 10.80
C GLY A 299 9.69 -23.72 9.61
N ILE A 300 8.37 -23.71 9.70
CA ILE A 300 7.44 -23.58 8.58
C ILE A 300 6.72 -22.25 8.67
N GLU A 301 6.43 -21.66 7.48
CA GLU A 301 5.81 -20.34 7.36
C GLU A 301 4.48 -20.23 8.13
N ILE A 302 4.42 -19.21 8.99
CA ILE A 302 3.29 -18.91 9.86
C ILE A 302 1.99 -18.65 9.08
N SER A 303 2.07 -17.98 7.92
CA SER A 303 0.89 -17.71 7.11
C SER A 303 0.27 -18.99 6.52
N ASP A 304 1.08 -19.99 6.16
CA ASP A 304 0.60 -21.29 5.69
C ASP A 304 -0.10 -22.06 6.80
N TYR A 305 0.44 -22.01 8.02
CA TYR A 305 -0.19 -22.61 9.19
C TYR A 305 -1.57 -22.00 9.48
N PHE A 306 -1.66 -20.69 9.55
CA PHE A 306 -2.94 -20.03 9.84
C PHE A 306 -3.94 -20.10 8.67
N ASN A 307 -3.47 -20.14 7.43
CA ASN A 307 -4.34 -20.42 6.28
C ASN A 307 -4.92 -21.83 6.35
N LEU A 308 -4.15 -22.82 6.76
CA LEU A 308 -4.68 -24.17 7.01
C LEU A 308 -5.70 -24.15 8.15
N MET A 309 -5.39 -23.50 9.27
CA MET A 309 -6.28 -23.38 10.42
C MET A 309 -7.62 -22.72 10.04
N LYS A 310 -7.58 -21.68 9.20
CA LYS A 310 -8.78 -21.05 8.62
C LYS A 310 -9.57 -22.04 7.75
N ARG A 311 -8.89 -22.83 6.90
CA ARG A 311 -9.55 -23.85 6.08
C ARG A 311 -10.23 -24.92 6.94
N VAL A 312 -9.59 -25.37 8.00
CA VAL A 312 -10.19 -26.31 9.00
C VAL A 312 -11.44 -25.70 9.61
N ALA A 313 -11.40 -24.42 10.02
CA ALA A 313 -12.54 -23.70 10.60
C ALA A 313 -13.71 -23.57 9.61
N ILE A 314 -13.44 -23.21 8.36
CA ILE A 314 -14.45 -23.12 7.30
C ILE A 314 -15.04 -24.50 7.01
N ALA A 315 -14.20 -25.54 6.90
CA ALA A 315 -14.65 -26.91 6.68
C ALA A 315 -15.54 -27.42 7.83
N TYR A 316 -15.19 -27.11 9.09
CA TYR A 316 -16.02 -27.43 10.26
C TYR A 316 -17.40 -26.80 10.17
N ASN A 317 -17.48 -25.53 9.78
CA ASN A 317 -18.76 -24.81 9.64
C ASN A 317 -19.59 -25.28 8.45
N ASN A 318 -18.97 -25.88 7.42
CA ASN A 318 -19.65 -26.44 6.25
C ASN A 318 -19.96 -27.95 6.39
N ALA A 319 -19.37 -28.64 7.37
CA ALA A 319 -19.61 -30.08 7.55
C ALA A 319 -21.01 -30.34 8.11
N GLU A 320 -21.73 -31.28 7.52
CA GLU A 320 -23.03 -31.78 8.01
C GLU A 320 -22.84 -33.09 8.80
N ASP A 321 -21.89 -33.91 8.40
CA ASP A 321 -21.58 -35.20 9.06
C ASP A 321 -20.94 -35.00 10.44
N ALA A 322 -21.47 -35.69 11.45
CA ALA A 322 -21.04 -35.54 12.84
C ALA A 322 -19.62 -36.04 13.08
N ALA A 323 -19.20 -37.14 12.39
CA ALA A 323 -17.86 -37.70 12.55
C ALA A 323 -16.82 -36.75 11.93
N LEU A 324 -17.12 -36.19 10.76
CA LEU A 324 -16.29 -35.24 10.10
C LEU A 324 -16.17 -33.94 10.93
N LYS A 325 -17.28 -33.45 11.49
CA LYS A 325 -17.26 -32.30 12.43
C LYS A 325 -16.36 -32.60 13.62
N HIS A 326 -16.45 -33.80 14.18
CA HIS A 326 -15.61 -34.20 15.32
C HIS A 326 -14.12 -34.21 14.93
N GLU A 327 -13.77 -34.79 13.79
CA GLU A 327 -12.39 -34.80 13.25
C GLU A 327 -11.85 -33.36 13.10
N LEU A 328 -12.61 -32.48 12.46
CA LEU A 328 -12.19 -31.09 12.21
C LEU A 328 -12.06 -30.28 13.50
N LYS A 329 -12.95 -30.53 14.49
CA LYS A 329 -12.85 -29.95 15.83
C LYS A 329 -11.55 -30.37 16.52
N GLN A 330 -11.20 -31.66 16.50
CA GLN A 330 -9.96 -32.16 17.10
C GLN A 330 -8.73 -31.56 16.43
N LYS A 331 -8.71 -31.54 15.08
CA LYS A 331 -7.60 -30.91 14.33
C LYS A 331 -7.45 -29.43 14.68
N PHE A 332 -8.56 -28.69 14.78
CA PHE A 332 -8.52 -27.26 15.14
C PHE A 332 -7.95 -27.04 16.55
N ILE A 333 -8.42 -27.81 17.55
CA ILE A 333 -7.92 -27.69 18.93
C ILE A 333 -6.43 -28.04 19.01
N ALA A 334 -6.00 -29.11 18.32
CA ALA A 334 -4.58 -29.47 18.29
C ALA A 334 -3.72 -28.37 17.65
N MET A 335 -4.21 -27.74 16.56
CA MET A 335 -3.52 -26.59 15.97
C MET A 335 -3.53 -25.38 16.89
N TYR A 336 -4.60 -25.14 17.64
CA TYR A 336 -4.67 -24.06 18.64
C TYR A 336 -3.59 -24.28 19.72
N ASP A 337 -3.52 -25.47 20.30
CA ASP A 337 -2.57 -25.80 21.36
C ASP A 337 -1.13 -25.70 20.87
N ASN A 338 -0.86 -26.21 19.67
CA ASN A 338 0.47 -26.11 19.07
C ASN A 338 0.84 -24.64 18.73
N ALA A 339 -0.09 -23.82 18.27
CA ALA A 339 0.16 -22.41 18.04
C ALA A 339 0.49 -21.66 19.34
N THR A 340 -0.24 -21.95 20.42
CA THR A 340 0.02 -21.40 21.77
C THR A 340 1.40 -21.81 22.28
N ASP A 341 1.74 -23.11 22.15
CA ASP A 341 3.07 -23.63 22.51
C ASP A 341 4.18 -22.92 21.71
N GLN A 342 3.96 -22.67 20.45
CA GLN A 342 4.90 -21.93 19.60
C GLN A 342 4.96 -20.42 19.88
N GLY A 343 4.22 -19.90 20.87
CA GLY A 343 4.26 -18.52 21.30
C GLY A 343 3.22 -17.60 20.62
N ILE A 344 2.19 -18.18 19.97
CA ILE A 344 1.04 -17.39 19.51
C ILE A 344 0.08 -17.27 20.69
N ALA A 345 0.46 -16.49 21.67
CA ALA A 345 -0.22 -16.29 22.93
C ALA A 345 -0.10 -14.83 23.38
N TYR A 346 -0.98 -14.42 24.29
CA TYR A 346 -0.91 -13.09 24.89
C TYR A 346 0.46 -12.82 25.50
N GLY A 347 1.01 -11.64 25.25
CA GLY A 347 2.30 -11.19 25.77
C GLY A 347 3.53 -11.77 25.06
N SER A 348 3.38 -12.77 24.20
CA SER A 348 4.50 -13.36 23.48
C SER A 348 4.95 -12.49 22.29
N CYS A 349 6.20 -12.68 21.88
CA CYS A 349 6.81 -11.98 20.74
C CYS A 349 7.83 -12.91 20.06
N TRP A 350 7.88 -12.83 18.73
CA TRP A 350 8.82 -13.61 17.93
C TRP A 350 10.01 -12.78 17.40
N GLY A 351 10.30 -11.64 18.06
CA GLY A 351 11.24 -10.66 17.58
C GLY A 351 10.60 -9.76 16.51
N ASN A 352 11.41 -9.22 15.61
CA ASN A 352 10.92 -8.28 14.61
C ASN A 352 10.13 -8.98 13.49
N ILE A 353 8.79 -8.93 13.54
CA ILE A 353 7.91 -9.42 12.47
C ILE A 353 7.38 -8.24 11.66
N HIS A 354 7.83 -8.14 10.43
CA HIS A 354 7.36 -7.13 9.50
C HIS A 354 5.98 -7.52 8.93
N HIS A 355 5.03 -6.58 8.89
CA HIS A 355 3.68 -6.79 8.34
C HIS A 355 2.91 -7.97 8.93
N TYR A 356 2.95 -8.15 10.25
CA TYR A 356 2.23 -9.25 10.93
C TYR A 356 0.73 -9.32 10.54
N GLY A 357 0.08 -8.19 10.23
CA GLY A 357 -1.31 -8.14 9.77
C GLY A 357 -1.59 -8.95 8.51
N TYR A 358 -0.62 -9.15 7.64
CA TYR A 358 -0.76 -10.06 6.49
C TYR A 358 -0.60 -11.53 6.90
N SER A 359 0.38 -11.83 7.72
CA SER A 359 0.72 -13.21 8.07
C SER A 359 -0.30 -13.85 9.02
N MET A 360 -0.96 -13.07 9.84
CA MET A 360 -1.88 -13.56 10.87
C MET A 360 -3.37 -13.50 10.50
N ARG A 361 -3.74 -13.08 9.29
CA ARG A 361 -5.15 -12.99 8.87
C ARG A 361 -5.93 -14.30 9.09
N GLY A 362 -5.31 -15.43 8.79
CA GLY A 362 -5.93 -16.74 8.99
C GLY A 362 -6.26 -17.04 10.44
N LEU A 363 -5.42 -16.63 11.37
CA LEU A 363 -5.62 -16.78 12.82
C LEU A 363 -6.91 -16.10 13.28
N PHE A 364 -7.09 -14.82 12.97
CA PHE A 364 -8.25 -14.03 13.39
C PHE A 364 -9.56 -14.64 12.90
N VAL A 365 -9.58 -15.04 11.62
CA VAL A 365 -10.74 -15.68 11.00
C VAL A 365 -11.03 -17.03 11.63
N ALA A 366 -10.02 -17.88 11.82
CA ALA A 366 -10.18 -19.21 12.36
C ALA A 366 -10.73 -19.19 13.78
N TYR A 367 -10.18 -18.34 14.66
CA TYR A 367 -10.64 -18.24 16.05
C TYR A 367 -12.08 -17.72 16.11
N PHE A 368 -12.41 -16.68 15.35
CA PHE A 368 -13.80 -16.16 15.31
C PHE A 368 -14.80 -17.23 14.83
N LEU A 369 -14.49 -17.97 13.76
CA LEU A 369 -15.38 -19.00 13.22
C LEU A 369 -15.55 -20.19 14.17
N MET A 370 -14.58 -20.42 15.06
CA MET A 370 -14.56 -21.54 16.00
C MET A 370 -14.85 -21.08 17.46
N LYS A 371 -15.46 -19.90 17.65
CA LYS A 371 -15.81 -19.34 18.96
C LYS A 371 -16.48 -20.37 19.87
N ASP A 372 -17.49 -21.09 19.38
CA ASP A 372 -18.23 -22.05 20.18
C ASP A 372 -17.36 -23.27 20.56
N VAL A 373 -16.53 -23.73 19.65
CA VAL A 373 -15.57 -24.84 19.90
C VAL A 373 -14.54 -24.43 20.95
N LEU A 374 -14.02 -23.21 20.89
CA LEU A 374 -13.10 -22.66 21.89
C LEU A 374 -13.77 -22.54 23.26
N ARG A 375 -15.05 -22.13 23.31
CA ARG A 375 -15.84 -22.04 24.54
C ARG A 375 -16.04 -23.43 25.17
N GLU A 376 -16.48 -24.41 24.38
CA GLU A 376 -16.65 -25.79 24.83
C GLU A 376 -15.35 -26.44 25.34
N ALA A 377 -14.22 -26.06 24.76
CA ALA A 377 -12.89 -26.52 25.18
C ALA A 377 -12.29 -25.75 26.37
N GLY A 378 -13.00 -24.74 26.90
CA GLY A 378 -12.49 -23.88 27.99
C GLY A 378 -11.34 -22.95 27.60
N LYS A 379 -11.17 -22.68 26.28
CA LYS A 379 -10.05 -21.91 25.70
C LYS A 379 -10.45 -20.52 25.18
N LEU A 380 -11.72 -20.14 25.29
CA LEU A 380 -12.22 -18.91 24.66
C LEU A 380 -11.57 -17.65 25.28
N GLU A 381 -11.42 -17.58 26.58
CA GLU A 381 -10.86 -16.41 27.28
C GLU A 381 -9.41 -16.16 26.82
N GLU A 382 -8.59 -17.21 26.81
CA GLU A 382 -7.21 -17.12 26.33
C GLU A 382 -7.13 -16.72 24.84
N ALA A 383 -8.00 -17.30 24.01
CA ALA A 383 -8.10 -16.97 22.58
C ALA A 383 -8.47 -15.49 22.37
N VAL A 384 -9.42 -14.96 23.16
CA VAL A 384 -9.79 -13.54 23.14
C VAL A 384 -8.60 -12.66 23.51
N ARG A 385 -7.89 -12.96 24.60
CA ARG A 385 -6.70 -12.23 25.01
C ARG A 385 -5.61 -12.25 23.92
N THR A 386 -5.38 -13.41 23.30
CA THR A 386 -4.42 -13.58 22.22
C THR A 386 -4.80 -12.75 20.99
N LEU A 387 -6.07 -12.80 20.55
CA LEU A 387 -6.52 -12.00 19.42
C LEU A 387 -6.43 -10.49 19.70
N ASN A 388 -6.84 -10.04 20.89
CA ASN A 388 -6.73 -8.62 21.29
C ASN A 388 -5.28 -8.13 21.27
N TRP A 389 -4.34 -8.97 21.69
CA TRP A 389 -2.91 -8.69 21.64
C TRP A 389 -2.42 -8.51 20.20
N TYR A 390 -2.60 -9.51 19.33
CA TYR A 390 -2.10 -9.47 17.98
C TYR A 390 -2.87 -8.52 17.04
N ALA A 391 -4.15 -8.23 17.31
CA ALA A 391 -4.93 -7.23 16.57
C ALA A 391 -4.67 -5.79 17.02
N ILE A 392 -3.89 -5.59 18.10
CA ILE A 392 -3.67 -4.26 18.70
C ILE A 392 -5.04 -3.61 19.02
N THR A 393 -5.97 -4.37 19.59
CA THR A 393 -7.37 -3.93 19.72
C THR A 393 -7.50 -2.67 20.57
N ASN A 394 -6.64 -2.49 21.58
CA ASN A 394 -6.67 -1.30 22.44
C ASN A 394 -6.33 0.01 21.71
N GLU A 395 -5.82 -0.03 20.48
CA GLU A 395 -5.61 1.17 19.65
C GLU A 395 -6.93 1.96 19.44
N VAL A 396 -8.08 1.30 19.58
CA VAL A 396 -9.39 1.96 19.41
C VAL A 396 -9.87 2.73 20.65
N TYR A 397 -9.23 2.55 21.81
CA TYR A 397 -9.71 3.14 23.07
C TYR A 397 -9.65 4.67 23.09
N PRO A 398 -8.52 5.33 22.79
CA PRO A 398 -8.53 6.78 22.76
C PRO A 398 -9.19 7.30 21.49
N GLU A 399 -9.89 8.40 21.59
CA GLU A 399 -10.36 9.12 20.41
C GLU A 399 -9.15 9.65 19.62
N PRO A 400 -9.08 9.39 18.30
CA PRO A 400 -7.99 9.92 17.49
C PRO A 400 -7.94 11.45 17.54
N ALA A 401 -6.76 12.02 17.80
CA ALA A 401 -6.57 13.46 17.89
C ALA A 401 -6.75 14.19 16.54
N VAL A 402 -6.55 13.48 15.44
CA VAL A 402 -6.67 14.01 14.07
C VAL A 402 -7.53 13.10 13.20
N ASN A 403 -8.13 13.65 12.16
CA ASN A 403 -8.89 12.87 11.21
C ASN A 403 -7.98 12.00 10.34
N GLY A 404 -8.50 10.81 10.01
CA GLY A 404 -7.87 9.88 9.10
C GLY A 404 -6.85 8.96 9.78
N ILE A 405 -6.78 7.75 9.27
CA ILE A 405 -5.77 6.74 9.59
C ILE A 405 -5.05 6.32 8.31
N ASP A 406 -3.92 5.64 8.45
CA ASP A 406 -3.18 5.14 7.28
C ASP A 406 -3.97 4.07 6.53
N ILE A 407 -3.86 4.05 5.19
CA ILE A 407 -4.62 3.14 4.33
C ILE A 407 -4.25 1.67 4.56
N ASP A 408 -3.01 1.38 4.95
CA ASP A 408 -2.60 0.03 5.31
C ASP A 408 -3.27 -0.47 6.59
N THR A 409 -3.67 0.41 7.49
CA THR A 409 -4.47 0.04 8.67
C THR A 409 -5.84 -0.50 8.25
N PHE A 410 -6.50 0.15 7.29
CA PHE A 410 -7.76 -0.38 6.72
C PHE A 410 -7.55 -1.75 6.08
N ASN A 411 -6.49 -1.94 5.33
CA ASN A 411 -6.18 -3.20 4.64
C ASN A 411 -5.76 -4.32 5.60
N THR A 412 -4.90 -4.02 6.57
CA THR A 412 -4.18 -5.08 7.31
C THR A 412 -4.73 -5.33 8.71
N LYS A 413 -5.33 -4.33 9.37
CA LYS A 413 -5.67 -4.42 10.79
C LYS A 413 -7.17 -4.55 11.06
N LEU A 414 -8.05 -3.98 10.22
CA LEU A 414 -9.49 -3.92 10.53
C LEU A 414 -10.14 -5.28 10.69
N GLN A 415 -9.85 -6.23 9.79
CA GLN A 415 -10.45 -7.57 9.87
C GLN A 415 -10.06 -8.30 11.15
N GLY A 416 -8.77 -8.22 11.53
CA GLY A 416 -8.30 -8.83 12.78
C GLY A 416 -8.90 -8.15 14.01
N ARG A 417 -8.99 -6.83 13.98
CA ARG A 417 -9.51 -6.02 15.09
C ARG A 417 -10.99 -6.26 15.35
N ILE A 418 -11.80 -6.26 14.30
CA ILE A 418 -13.23 -6.58 14.49
C ILE A 418 -13.45 -8.04 14.86
N ALA A 419 -12.66 -8.97 14.35
CA ALA A 419 -12.71 -10.39 14.75
C ALA A 419 -12.41 -10.55 16.24
N SER A 420 -11.39 -9.85 16.77
CA SER A 420 -11.00 -9.89 18.18
C SER A 420 -12.05 -9.32 19.13
N ILE A 421 -12.91 -8.42 18.64
CA ILE A 421 -14.05 -7.88 19.40
C ILE A 421 -15.25 -8.82 19.31
N LEU A 422 -15.61 -9.28 18.09
CA LEU A 422 -16.81 -10.10 17.90
C LEU A 422 -16.69 -11.51 18.51
N ILE A 423 -15.46 -12.03 18.68
CA ILE A 423 -15.25 -13.31 19.39
C ILE A 423 -15.58 -13.24 20.88
N MET A 424 -15.54 -12.07 21.50
CA MET A 424 -15.88 -11.90 22.94
C MET A 424 -17.31 -12.31 23.23
N GLU A 425 -17.60 -12.67 24.50
CA GLU A 425 -18.97 -12.82 24.97
C GLU A 425 -19.67 -11.45 25.00
N ASP A 426 -21.02 -11.45 24.98
CA ASP A 426 -21.82 -10.23 24.94
C ASP A 426 -21.85 -9.56 26.34
N THR A 427 -20.73 -8.99 26.71
CA THR A 427 -20.46 -8.34 27.99
C THR A 427 -20.37 -6.81 27.85
N PRO A 428 -20.42 -6.06 28.95
CA PRO A 428 -20.15 -4.62 28.98
C PRO A 428 -18.81 -4.25 28.30
N GLU A 429 -17.79 -5.07 28.43
CA GLU A 429 -16.47 -4.87 27.83
C GLU A 429 -16.53 -4.97 26.30
N LYS A 430 -17.25 -5.96 25.75
CA LYS A 430 -17.48 -6.05 24.30
C LYS A 430 -18.19 -4.82 23.76
N LEU A 431 -19.22 -4.35 24.48
CA LEU A 431 -19.95 -3.13 24.12
C LEU A 431 -19.03 -1.89 24.13
N GLN A 432 -18.18 -1.78 25.15
CA GLN A 432 -17.19 -0.71 25.26
C GLN A 432 -16.20 -0.74 24.07
N TYR A 433 -15.69 -1.91 23.70
CA TYR A 433 -14.85 -2.07 22.51
C TYR A 433 -15.58 -1.70 21.21
N LEU A 434 -16.83 -2.13 21.05
CA LEU A 434 -17.60 -1.80 19.83
C LEU A 434 -17.84 -0.31 19.68
N ARG A 435 -18.17 0.39 20.77
CA ARG A 435 -18.33 1.85 20.76
C ARG A 435 -17.02 2.56 20.50
N SER A 436 -15.93 2.11 21.12
CA SER A 436 -14.59 2.65 20.89
C SER A 436 -14.15 2.42 19.44
N PHE A 437 -14.38 1.22 18.90
CA PHE A 437 -14.06 0.87 17.52
C PHE A 437 -14.86 1.71 16.52
N SER A 438 -16.16 1.87 16.72
CA SER A 438 -17.01 2.70 15.85
C SER A 438 -16.54 4.16 15.85
N ARG A 439 -16.28 4.75 17.01
CA ARG A 439 -15.75 6.12 17.13
C ARG A 439 -14.37 6.28 16.47
N TRP A 440 -13.47 5.34 16.73
CA TRP A 440 -12.13 5.33 16.15
C TRP A 440 -12.17 5.21 14.62
N LEU A 441 -13.01 4.33 14.08
CA LEU A 441 -13.17 4.12 12.66
C LEU A 441 -13.86 5.31 11.97
N ASP A 442 -14.88 5.87 12.62
CA ASP A 442 -15.56 7.09 12.14
C ASP A 442 -14.55 8.20 11.91
N LYS A 443 -13.74 8.51 12.91
CA LYS A 443 -12.68 9.50 12.83
C LYS A 443 -11.64 9.15 11.76
N GLY A 444 -11.32 7.86 11.62
CA GLY A 444 -10.43 7.32 10.61
C GLY A 444 -10.93 7.50 9.17
N CYS A 445 -12.24 7.51 8.96
CA CYS A 445 -12.89 7.71 7.67
C CYS A 445 -13.16 9.19 7.34
N LEU A 446 -13.01 10.13 8.28
CA LEU A 446 -13.18 11.55 7.99
C LEU A 446 -12.07 12.09 7.08
N PRO A 447 -12.33 13.18 6.30
CA PRO A 447 -11.32 13.78 5.45
C PRO A 447 -10.12 14.27 6.26
N ALA A 448 -8.92 13.80 5.92
CA ALA A 448 -7.67 14.18 6.55
C ALA A 448 -6.96 15.28 5.74
N PRO A 449 -6.76 16.47 6.27
CA PRO A 449 -5.99 17.51 5.62
C PRO A 449 -4.48 17.23 5.70
N GLY A 450 -3.71 17.89 4.87
CA GLY A 450 -2.26 17.74 4.89
C GLY A 450 -1.77 16.42 4.30
N LEU A 451 -0.57 15.97 4.69
CA LEU A 451 0.07 14.74 4.19
C LEU A 451 -0.32 13.48 4.98
N ALA A 452 -0.86 13.65 6.19
CA ALA A 452 -1.28 12.54 7.04
C ALA A 452 -2.66 11.99 6.65
N GLY A 453 -2.93 10.74 7.01
CA GLY A 453 -4.21 10.08 6.81
C GLY A 453 -4.47 9.70 5.34
N SER A 454 -5.48 8.88 5.13
CA SER A 454 -5.76 8.27 3.83
C SER A 454 -6.69 9.09 2.95
N PHE A 455 -7.89 9.36 3.42
CA PHE A 455 -8.94 9.99 2.61
C PHE A 455 -8.80 11.50 2.60
N LYS A 456 -8.80 12.10 1.41
CA LYS A 456 -8.58 13.54 1.23
C LYS A 456 -9.88 14.27 0.89
N PRO A 457 -9.96 15.58 1.23
CA PRO A 457 -11.15 16.37 0.96
C PRO A 457 -11.57 16.43 -0.51
N ASP A 458 -10.63 16.25 -1.45
CA ASP A 458 -10.90 16.22 -2.89
C ASP A 458 -11.26 14.83 -3.44
N GLY A 459 -11.23 13.80 -2.61
CA GLY A 459 -11.49 12.41 -2.97
C GLY A 459 -10.25 11.60 -3.35
N ALA A 460 -9.04 12.19 -3.25
CA ALA A 460 -7.81 11.41 -3.35
C ALA A 460 -7.65 10.46 -2.16
N CYS A 461 -6.94 9.37 -2.37
CA CYS A 461 -6.60 8.41 -1.31
C CYS A 461 -5.09 8.27 -1.19
N PHE A 462 -4.56 8.65 -0.03
CA PHE A 462 -3.12 8.74 0.23
C PHE A 462 -2.53 7.46 0.79
N HIS A 463 -1.32 7.19 0.30
CA HIS A 463 -0.31 6.36 0.93
C HIS A 463 1.08 6.89 0.50
N HIS A 464 2.11 6.74 1.33
CA HIS A 464 3.46 7.29 1.07
C HIS A 464 3.44 8.75 0.60
N CYS A 465 2.61 9.58 1.23
CA CYS A 465 2.48 11.02 0.93
C CYS A 465 2.04 11.34 -0.51
N ASN A 466 1.23 10.50 -1.16
CA ASN A 466 0.68 10.78 -2.49
C ASN A 466 -0.66 10.06 -2.71
N ASN A 467 -1.43 10.48 -3.71
CA ASN A 467 -2.58 9.72 -4.18
C ASN A 467 -2.11 8.39 -4.75
N TYR A 468 -2.55 7.27 -4.16
CA TYR A 468 -1.98 5.96 -4.41
C TYR A 468 -3.05 4.89 -4.64
N PRO A 469 -3.63 4.82 -5.84
CA PRO A 469 -4.73 3.89 -6.15
C PRO A 469 -4.44 2.43 -5.84
N ALA A 470 -3.19 1.98 -6.07
CA ALA A 470 -2.80 0.58 -5.83
C ALA A 470 -2.88 0.15 -4.35
N TYR A 471 -2.67 1.08 -3.42
CA TYR A 471 -2.91 0.85 -1.99
C TYR A 471 -4.35 1.14 -1.60
N ALA A 472 -4.95 2.15 -2.24
CA ALA A 472 -6.35 2.54 -1.97
C ALA A 472 -7.31 1.36 -2.13
N VAL A 473 -7.17 0.55 -3.20
CA VAL A 473 -8.07 -0.61 -3.43
C VAL A 473 -8.02 -1.62 -2.29
N GLY A 474 -6.86 -1.84 -1.67
CA GLY A 474 -6.74 -2.73 -0.50
C GLY A 474 -7.40 -2.15 0.76
N GLY A 475 -7.17 -0.86 1.03
CA GLY A 475 -7.76 -0.19 2.19
C GLY A 475 -9.26 0.05 2.06
N LEU A 476 -9.73 0.36 0.86
CA LEU A 476 -11.16 0.50 0.59
C LEU A 476 -11.93 -0.81 0.78
N ASP A 477 -11.30 -1.97 0.55
CA ASP A 477 -11.93 -3.25 0.91
C ASP A 477 -12.24 -3.30 2.41
N GLY A 478 -11.27 -2.95 3.26
CA GLY A 478 -11.50 -2.86 4.71
C GLY A 478 -12.57 -1.83 5.08
N ALA A 479 -12.49 -0.61 4.53
CA ALA A 479 -13.40 0.48 4.87
C ALA A 479 -14.86 0.17 4.44
N THR A 480 -15.08 -0.28 3.21
CA THR A 480 -16.42 -0.60 2.70
C THR A 480 -17.08 -1.77 3.43
N ASN A 481 -16.27 -2.81 3.73
CA ASN A 481 -16.74 -3.94 4.51
C ASN A 481 -17.16 -3.54 5.93
N MET A 482 -16.42 -2.63 6.57
CA MET A 482 -16.80 -2.14 7.91
C MET A 482 -18.03 -1.22 7.87
N ILE A 483 -18.15 -0.34 6.89
CA ILE A 483 -19.37 0.46 6.69
C ILE A 483 -20.60 -0.45 6.55
N TYR A 484 -20.51 -1.48 5.71
CA TYR A 484 -21.59 -2.47 5.54
C TYR A 484 -21.86 -3.24 6.85
N LEU A 485 -20.81 -3.68 7.54
CA LEU A 485 -20.93 -4.44 8.79
C LEU A 485 -21.72 -3.66 9.83
N LEU A 486 -21.42 -2.36 9.99
CA LEU A 486 -21.99 -1.49 11.02
C LEU A 486 -23.31 -0.82 10.59
N SER A 487 -23.64 -0.81 9.29
CA SER A 487 -24.84 -0.11 8.79
C SER A 487 -26.14 -0.61 9.42
N GLY A 488 -27.04 0.31 9.79
CA GLY A 488 -28.34 -0.03 10.41
C GLY A 488 -28.24 -0.57 11.84
N THR A 489 -27.10 -0.41 12.52
CA THR A 489 -26.91 -0.71 13.95
C THR A 489 -26.59 0.57 14.72
N GLU A 490 -26.58 0.49 16.05
CA GLU A 490 -26.13 1.59 16.93
C GLU A 490 -24.70 2.04 16.60
N PHE A 491 -23.87 1.16 16.05
CA PHE A 491 -22.44 1.36 15.76
C PHE A 491 -22.14 1.94 14.38
N ARG A 492 -23.17 2.34 13.62
CA ARG A 492 -23.00 2.90 12.28
C ARG A 492 -22.10 4.13 12.30
N LEU A 493 -21.33 4.32 11.24
CA LEU A 493 -20.52 5.52 11.06
C LEU A 493 -21.40 6.76 10.79
N SER A 494 -20.85 7.94 11.04
CA SER A 494 -21.49 9.21 10.70
C SER A 494 -21.72 9.33 9.19
N GLU A 495 -22.73 10.13 8.82
CA GLU A 495 -23.01 10.47 7.43
C GLU A 495 -21.75 11.00 6.71
N GLN A 496 -20.97 11.86 7.37
CA GLN A 496 -19.75 12.45 6.81
C GLN A 496 -18.66 11.39 6.56
N ALA A 497 -18.45 10.46 7.47
CA ALA A 497 -17.46 9.40 7.33
C ALA A 497 -17.84 8.43 6.19
N HIS A 498 -19.11 8.04 6.13
CA HIS A 498 -19.63 7.19 5.05
C HIS A 498 -19.52 7.90 3.69
N GLU A 499 -19.96 9.17 3.59
CA GLU A 499 -19.87 9.98 2.37
C GLU A 499 -18.42 10.17 1.90
N THR A 500 -17.47 10.28 2.82
CA THR A 500 -16.06 10.41 2.47
C THR A 500 -15.55 9.17 1.73
N VAL A 501 -15.84 7.97 2.22
CA VAL A 501 -15.43 6.71 1.57
C VAL A 501 -16.15 6.55 0.22
N LYS A 502 -17.45 6.85 0.15
CA LYS A 502 -18.22 6.90 -1.10
C LYS A 502 -17.57 7.84 -2.12
N LYS A 503 -17.25 9.07 -1.71
CA LYS A 503 -16.60 10.06 -2.57
C LYS A 503 -15.28 9.56 -3.13
N VAL A 504 -14.45 8.91 -2.32
CA VAL A 504 -13.17 8.33 -2.78
C VAL A 504 -13.40 7.30 -3.88
N LEU A 505 -14.34 6.37 -3.69
CA LEU A 505 -14.69 5.37 -4.71
C LEU A 505 -15.19 6.02 -6.00
N LEU A 506 -16.08 7.00 -5.91
CA LEU A 506 -16.61 7.72 -7.08
C LEU A 506 -15.54 8.54 -7.78
N THR A 507 -14.58 9.10 -7.03
CA THR A 507 -13.39 9.77 -7.58
C THR A 507 -12.49 8.79 -8.33
N MET A 508 -12.22 7.62 -7.74
CA MET A 508 -11.45 6.57 -8.39
C MET A 508 -12.12 6.09 -9.68
N ARG A 509 -13.43 5.83 -9.65
CA ARG A 509 -14.25 5.53 -10.84
C ARG A 509 -14.11 6.59 -11.93
N PHE A 510 -14.00 7.86 -11.54
CA PHE A 510 -13.91 8.96 -12.51
C PHE A 510 -12.55 9.01 -13.22
N TYR A 511 -11.43 8.84 -12.52
CA TYR A 511 -10.11 8.90 -13.17
C TYR A 511 -9.67 7.56 -13.81
N CYS A 512 -10.38 6.48 -13.54
CA CYS A 512 -10.19 5.22 -14.26
C CYS A 512 -11.06 5.22 -15.53
N ASN A 513 -10.50 4.78 -16.65
CA ASN A 513 -11.37 4.46 -17.77
C ASN A 513 -11.81 3.00 -17.62
N LEU A 514 -13.08 2.82 -17.23
CA LEU A 514 -13.63 1.61 -16.65
C LEU A 514 -12.89 1.22 -15.36
N LYS A 515 -11.98 0.24 -15.38
CA LYS A 515 -11.31 -0.29 -14.17
C LYS A 515 -9.88 0.22 -13.96
N GLN A 516 -9.14 0.54 -15.04
CA GLN A 516 -7.71 0.85 -14.96
C GLN A 516 -7.45 2.34 -14.84
N TRP A 517 -6.54 2.72 -13.93
CA TRP A 517 -5.98 4.07 -13.82
C TRP A 517 -4.72 4.24 -14.67
N SER A 518 -4.31 5.47 -14.94
CA SER A 518 -3.13 5.75 -15.75
C SER A 518 -1.84 5.22 -15.12
N LEU A 519 -0.84 4.92 -15.96
CA LEU A 519 0.50 4.47 -15.53
C LEU A 519 1.12 5.44 -14.53
N SER A 520 0.96 6.73 -14.76
CA SER A 520 1.51 7.79 -13.90
C SER A 520 0.98 7.77 -12.48
N MET A 521 -0.17 7.15 -12.23
CA MET A 521 -0.79 7.01 -10.90
C MET A 521 -0.50 5.67 -10.21
N SER A 522 0.27 4.79 -10.86
CA SER A 522 0.51 3.42 -10.37
C SER A 522 1.55 3.29 -9.25
N GLY A 523 2.12 4.41 -8.79
CA GLY A 523 3.11 4.42 -7.72
C GLY A 523 4.36 3.62 -8.08
N ARG A 524 4.71 2.64 -7.25
CA ARG A 524 5.88 1.76 -7.45
C ARG A 524 5.66 0.62 -8.46
N HIS A 525 4.47 0.50 -9.05
CA HIS A 525 4.11 -0.57 -9.98
C HIS A 525 3.60 -0.01 -11.33
N PRO A 526 4.43 0.71 -12.10
CA PRO A 526 3.98 1.37 -13.32
C PRO A 526 3.78 0.44 -14.51
N ASN A 527 3.90 -0.86 -14.33
CA ASN A 527 3.71 -1.89 -15.37
C ASN A 527 2.24 -2.24 -15.69
N GLY A 528 1.29 -1.41 -15.26
CA GLY A 528 -0.11 -1.55 -15.62
C GLY A 528 -0.91 -2.60 -14.84
N GLY A 529 -0.38 -3.10 -13.73
CA GLY A 529 -0.97 -4.20 -12.96
C GLY A 529 -2.15 -3.85 -12.06
N GLY A 530 -2.59 -2.59 -11.97
CA GLY A 530 -3.61 -2.16 -11.02
C GLY A 530 -4.97 -1.88 -11.65
N SER A 531 -6.04 -2.25 -10.94
CA SER A 531 -7.43 -1.97 -11.34
C SER A 531 -8.35 -1.76 -10.14
N LEU A 532 -9.49 -1.11 -10.36
CA LEU A 532 -10.58 -1.04 -9.39
C LEU A 532 -11.09 -2.44 -9.03
N ILE A 533 -11.63 -2.55 -7.85
CA ILE A 533 -12.26 -3.77 -7.34
C ILE A 533 -13.78 -3.53 -7.28
N PRO A 534 -14.56 -4.01 -8.25
CA PRO A 534 -15.97 -3.69 -8.38
C PRO A 534 -16.81 -4.02 -7.16
N ILE A 535 -16.50 -5.12 -6.46
CA ILE A 535 -17.27 -5.56 -5.29
C ILE A 535 -17.33 -4.51 -4.18
N GLN A 536 -16.36 -3.60 -4.07
CA GLN A 536 -16.36 -2.52 -3.10
C GLN A 536 -17.53 -1.55 -3.33
N TYR A 537 -17.84 -1.30 -4.60
CA TYR A 537 -19.00 -0.47 -4.98
C TYR A 537 -20.33 -1.17 -4.65
N ALA A 538 -20.42 -2.48 -4.90
CA ALA A 538 -21.59 -3.27 -4.53
C ALA A 538 -21.77 -3.33 -3.00
N THR A 539 -20.69 -3.49 -2.25
CA THR A 539 -20.71 -3.49 -0.77
C THR A 539 -21.24 -2.16 -0.22
N MET A 540 -20.78 -1.03 -0.79
CA MET A 540 -21.30 0.28 -0.43
C MET A 540 -22.77 0.45 -0.86
N ALA A 541 -23.17 -0.08 -2.01
CA ALA A 541 -24.57 -0.04 -2.44
C ALA A 541 -25.51 -0.73 -1.44
N ILE A 542 -25.13 -1.91 -0.93
CA ILE A 542 -25.93 -2.65 0.06
C ILE A 542 -25.78 -2.13 1.50
N ALA A 543 -24.79 -1.28 1.78
CA ALA A 543 -24.67 -0.58 3.05
C ALA A 543 -25.75 0.52 3.22
N GLY A 544 -26.36 0.95 2.12
CA GLY A 544 -27.36 2.02 2.09
C GLY A 544 -26.75 3.41 1.88
N THR A 545 -27.64 4.42 1.86
CA THR A 545 -27.18 5.82 1.72
C THR A 545 -26.47 6.32 2.98
N PRO A 546 -25.53 7.29 2.87
CA PRO A 546 -24.80 7.86 4.01
C PRO A 546 -25.72 8.40 5.13
N ASP A 547 -26.84 9.02 4.77
CA ASP A 547 -27.85 9.51 5.72
C ASP A 547 -28.70 8.39 6.36
N GLY A 548 -28.54 7.14 5.89
CA GLY A 548 -29.26 5.96 6.38
C GLY A 548 -30.71 5.85 5.99
N LYS A 549 -31.22 6.73 5.08
CA LYS A 549 -32.64 6.75 4.72
C LYS A 549 -33.02 5.67 3.70
N GLN A 550 -32.10 5.26 2.85
CA GLN A 550 -32.34 4.23 1.83
C GLN A 550 -31.51 2.98 2.13
N LYS A 551 -32.16 1.83 1.99
CA LYS A 551 -31.53 0.51 2.17
C LYS A 551 -30.40 0.23 1.16
N TYR A 552 -30.50 0.79 -0.02
CA TYR A 552 -29.52 0.68 -1.10
C TYR A 552 -29.08 2.07 -1.53
N ASP A 553 -27.79 2.27 -1.78
CA ASP A 553 -27.29 3.50 -2.39
C ASP A 553 -27.41 3.41 -3.92
N PRO A 554 -28.26 4.22 -4.57
CA PRO A 554 -28.53 4.11 -6.00
C PRO A 554 -27.33 4.49 -6.86
N GLU A 555 -26.51 5.46 -6.42
CA GLU A 555 -25.33 5.90 -7.17
C GLU A 555 -24.23 4.84 -7.14
N MET A 556 -23.99 4.22 -5.98
CA MET A 556 -23.04 3.14 -5.84
C MET A 556 -23.50 1.88 -6.60
N ALA A 557 -24.81 1.58 -6.60
CA ALA A 557 -25.38 0.48 -7.37
C ALA A 557 -25.19 0.68 -8.89
N ALA A 558 -25.47 1.88 -9.39
CA ALA A 558 -25.33 2.22 -10.81
C ALA A 558 -23.85 2.19 -11.25
N ALA A 559 -22.92 2.70 -10.41
CA ALA A 559 -21.50 2.64 -10.65
C ALA A 559 -20.99 1.18 -10.70
N TYR A 560 -21.41 0.35 -9.75
CA TYR A 560 -21.08 -1.07 -9.75
C TYR A 560 -21.54 -1.77 -11.03
N LEU A 561 -22.81 -1.59 -11.40
CA LEU A 561 -23.39 -2.25 -12.59
C LEU A 561 -22.68 -1.84 -13.87
N ARG A 562 -22.18 -0.60 -13.99
CA ARG A 562 -21.34 -0.20 -15.13
C ARG A 562 -19.99 -0.93 -15.13
N LEU A 563 -19.34 -1.02 -13.97
CA LEU A 563 -18.03 -1.68 -13.86
C LEU A 563 -18.07 -3.17 -14.22
N VAL A 564 -19.22 -3.83 -14.02
CA VAL A 564 -19.41 -5.27 -14.31
C VAL A 564 -20.31 -5.54 -15.53
N ALA A 565 -20.65 -4.53 -16.32
CA ALA A 565 -21.57 -4.67 -17.45
C ALA A 565 -21.12 -5.76 -18.45
N HIS A 566 -19.81 -5.85 -18.71
CA HIS A 566 -19.19 -6.82 -19.62
C HIS A 566 -18.63 -8.06 -18.92
N THR A 567 -18.93 -8.26 -17.64
CA THR A 567 -18.40 -9.38 -16.86
C THR A 567 -19.44 -10.49 -16.76
N GLU A 568 -19.16 -11.66 -17.33
CA GLU A 568 -19.99 -12.86 -17.22
C GLU A 568 -19.49 -13.83 -16.14
N ALA A 569 -18.26 -13.63 -15.66
CA ALA A 569 -17.61 -14.40 -14.62
C ALA A 569 -17.04 -13.49 -13.53
N PRO A 570 -16.76 -14.01 -12.31
CA PRO A 570 -16.10 -13.26 -11.25
C PRO A 570 -14.79 -12.59 -11.73
N ASP A 571 -14.51 -11.39 -11.22
CA ASP A 571 -13.30 -10.65 -11.60
C ASP A 571 -12.04 -11.39 -11.18
N LYS A 572 -11.30 -11.91 -12.17
CA LYS A 572 -10.03 -12.60 -11.95
C LYS A 572 -8.86 -11.65 -11.62
N ASN A 573 -9.07 -10.34 -11.81
CA ASN A 573 -8.05 -9.33 -11.56
C ASN A 573 -8.10 -8.78 -10.13
N ALA A 574 -9.02 -9.27 -9.29
CA ALA A 574 -8.99 -8.93 -7.87
C ALA A 574 -7.63 -9.34 -7.26
N PRO A 575 -6.96 -8.45 -6.51
CA PRO A 575 -5.65 -8.76 -5.94
C PRO A 575 -5.67 -10.02 -5.06
N ASP A 576 -4.69 -10.91 -5.24
CA ASP A 576 -4.59 -12.18 -4.51
C ASP A 576 -4.46 -12.01 -2.98
N TYR A 577 -4.05 -10.85 -2.52
CA TYR A 577 -3.91 -10.54 -1.09
C TYR A 577 -5.24 -10.20 -0.40
N LEU A 578 -6.30 -9.94 -1.16
CA LEU A 578 -7.62 -9.75 -0.56
C LEU A 578 -8.18 -11.09 -0.09
N PRO A 579 -8.88 -11.13 1.04
CA PRO A 579 -9.54 -12.34 1.49
C PRO A 579 -10.47 -12.87 0.40
N LYS A 580 -10.32 -14.12 0.02
CA LYS A 580 -11.19 -14.74 -1.01
C LYS A 580 -12.68 -14.63 -0.68
N ALA A 581 -13.01 -14.51 0.61
CA ALA A 581 -14.37 -14.26 1.08
C ALA A 581 -14.91 -12.87 0.74
N SER A 582 -14.04 -11.87 0.52
CA SER A 582 -14.45 -10.53 0.07
C SER A 582 -14.72 -10.48 -1.43
N THR A 583 -14.17 -11.42 -2.20
CA THR A 583 -14.57 -11.67 -3.59
C THR A 583 -15.91 -12.43 -3.60
N ARG A 584 -16.98 -11.80 -3.13
CA ARG A 584 -18.33 -12.28 -3.39
C ARG A 584 -18.50 -12.40 -4.89
N HIS A 585 -19.27 -13.39 -5.33
CA HIS A 585 -19.54 -13.57 -6.73
C HIS A 585 -20.14 -12.27 -7.29
N GLU A 586 -19.38 -11.55 -8.10
CA GLU A 586 -19.83 -10.31 -8.73
C GLU A 586 -21.19 -10.51 -9.42
N LEU A 587 -21.40 -11.69 -10.01
CA LEU A 587 -22.67 -12.04 -10.63
C LEU A 587 -23.86 -12.12 -9.65
N GLU A 588 -23.66 -12.53 -8.40
CA GLU A 588 -24.71 -12.57 -7.38
C GLU A 588 -25.14 -11.16 -7.01
N MET A 589 -24.15 -10.28 -6.81
CA MET A 589 -24.42 -8.87 -6.51
C MET A 589 -25.03 -8.14 -7.68
N LYS A 590 -24.58 -8.43 -8.91
CA LYS A 590 -25.19 -7.91 -10.14
C LYS A 590 -26.67 -8.29 -10.22
N LYS A 591 -26.99 -9.57 -10.06
CA LYS A 591 -28.37 -10.06 -10.04
C LYS A 591 -29.20 -9.43 -8.93
N LEU A 592 -28.64 -9.30 -7.73
CA LEU A 592 -29.30 -8.69 -6.58
C LEU A 592 -29.72 -7.25 -6.91
N LEU A 593 -28.78 -6.42 -7.38
CA LEU A 593 -29.02 -5.00 -7.63
C LEU A 593 -29.94 -4.79 -8.85
N GLU A 594 -29.78 -5.57 -9.91
CA GLU A 594 -30.68 -5.56 -11.08
C GLU A 594 -32.12 -5.93 -10.69
N ALA A 595 -32.31 -6.91 -9.77
CA ALA A 595 -33.61 -7.30 -9.25
C ALA A 595 -34.28 -6.19 -8.39
N GLN A 596 -33.47 -5.28 -7.80
CA GLN A 596 -33.98 -4.07 -7.14
C GLN A 596 -34.33 -2.93 -8.12
N GLY A 597 -34.17 -3.15 -9.42
CA GLY A 597 -34.51 -2.17 -10.46
C GLY A 597 -33.37 -1.20 -10.82
N PHE A 598 -32.16 -1.34 -10.23
CA PHE A 598 -31.02 -0.50 -10.60
C PHE A 598 -30.54 -0.80 -12.02
N ARG A 599 -29.92 0.19 -12.64
CA ARG A 599 -29.33 0.09 -13.99
C ARG A 599 -27.91 0.65 -13.98
N PRO A 600 -27.02 0.20 -14.90
CA PRO A 600 -25.70 0.79 -15.06
C PRO A 600 -25.80 2.29 -15.31
N GLU A 601 -24.92 3.07 -14.68
CA GLU A 601 -24.75 4.48 -15.04
C GLU A 601 -24.12 4.60 -16.44
N PRO A 602 -24.32 5.74 -17.15
CA PRO A 602 -23.53 6.05 -18.33
C PRO A 602 -22.06 6.30 -17.96
N ASP A 603 -21.16 6.30 -18.94
CA ASP A 603 -19.77 6.67 -18.68
C ASP A 603 -19.68 8.06 -18.06
N PRO A 604 -18.91 8.24 -16.98
CA PRO A 604 -18.75 9.53 -16.33
C PRO A 604 -18.18 10.56 -17.31
N GLN A 605 -18.76 11.74 -17.32
CA GLN A 605 -18.37 12.86 -18.18
C GLN A 605 -17.88 14.03 -17.34
N GLY A 606 -16.98 14.83 -17.89
CA GLY A 606 -16.60 16.08 -17.26
C GLY A 606 -15.10 16.25 -17.03
N ASN A 607 -14.79 17.18 -16.12
CA ASN A 607 -13.42 17.48 -15.69
C ASN A 607 -13.27 17.34 -14.17
N LEU A 608 -12.16 16.77 -13.74
CA LEU A 608 -11.79 16.61 -12.34
C LEU A 608 -10.37 17.11 -12.12
N ALA A 609 -10.14 17.87 -11.04
CA ALA A 609 -8.82 18.24 -10.57
C ALA A 609 -8.61 17.73 -9.14
N LEU A 610 -7.56 16.93 -8.93
CA LEU A 610 -7.15 16.43 -7.62
C LEU A 610 -5.90 17.18 -7.16
N GLY A 611 -6.06 18.16 -6.27
CA GLY A 611 -4.95 18.92 -5.71
C GLY A 611 -4.02 18.06 -4.89
N TYR A 612 -4.57 17.07 -4.18
CA TYR A 612 -3.80 16.09 -3.40
C TYR A 612 -3.14 14.99 -4.25
N GLY A 613 -3.27 15.01 -5.57
CA GLY A 613 -2.64 14.03 -6.45
C GLY A 613 -1.77 14.65 -7.54
N CYS A 614 -1.75 15.97 -7.67
CA CYS A 614 -1.27 16.67 -8.87
C CYS A 614 -1.84 16.07 -10.16
N VAL A 615 -3.15 15.79 -10.17
CA VAL A 615 -3.84 15.12 -11.28
C VAL A 615 -4.96 15.99 -11.81
N SER A 616 -5.10 16.03 -13.13
CA SER A 616 -6.29 16.57 -13.81
C SER A 616 -6.80 15.55 -14.84
N VAL A 617 -8.11 15.39 -14.89
CA VAL A 617 -8.76 14.41 -15.76
C VAL A 617 -9.84 15.08 -16.58
N GLN A 618 -9.84 14.87 -17.89
CA GLN A 618 -10.94 15.22 -18.79
C GLN A 618 -11.56 13.96 -19.36
N ARG A 619 -12.90 13.83 -19.26
CA ARG A 619 -13.63 12.69 -19.77
C ARG A 619 -14.77 13.12 -20.68
N ARG A 620 -14.91 12.44 -21.82
CA ARG A 620 -16.06 12.45 -22.70
C ARG A 620 -16.24 11.06 -23.31
N ASP A 621 -17.46 10.70 -23.61
CA ASP A 621 -17.77 9.38 -24.17
C ASP A 621 -17.06 8.25 -23.43
N ASN A 622 -16.36 7.35 -24.10
CA ASN A 622 -15.56 6.28 -23.50
C ASN A 622 -14.05 6.60 -23.41
N TRP A 623 -13.62 7.87 -23.48
CA TRP A 623 -12.22 8.24 -23.27
C TRP A 623 -11.98 9.07 -22.02
N ALA A 624 -10.79 8.95 -21.49
CA ALA A 624 -10.29 9.76 -20.38
C ALA A 624 -8.84 10.20 -20.65
N ALA A 625 -8.60 11.51 -20.61
CA ALA A 625 -7.27 12.08 -20.62
C ALA A 625 -6.83 12.36 -19.17
N VAL A 626 -5.76 11.71 -18.72
CA VAL A 626 -5.24 11.83 -17.37
C VAL A 626 -3.90 12.52 -17.40
N VAL A 627 -3.83 13.72 -16.84
CA VAL A 627 -2.58 14.51 -16.70
C VAL A 627 -2.08 14.39 -15.28
N ARG A 628 -0.77 14.14 -15.12
CA ARG A 628 -0.11 14.14 -13.81
C ARG A 628 1.19 14.95 -13.81
N GLY A 629 1.35 15.75 -12.76
CA GLY A 629 2.58 16.41 -12.39
C GLY A 629 3.10 16.00 -11.02
N HIS A 630 4.14 16.69 -10.56
CA HIS A 630 4.71 16.54 -9.22
C HIS A 630 5.19 17.90 -8.70
N SER A 631 5.49 17.94 -7.40
CA SER A 631 5.93 19.17 -6.74
C SER A 631 6.87 18.84 -5.56
N ARG A 632 7.22 19.86 -4.78
CA ARG A 632 7.94 19.67 -3.51
C ARG A 632 7.17 18.89 -2.44
N TYR A 633 5.88 18.66 -2.64
CA TYR A 633 4.99 17.95 -1.70
C TYR A 633 4.56 16.58 -2.16
N LEU A 634 4.50 16.37 -3.47
CA LEU A 634 3.98 15.15 -4.10
C LEU A 634 5.02 14.64 -5.11
N TRP A 635 5.58 13.47 -4.84
CA TRP A 635 6.67 12.90 -5.63
C TRP A 635 6.27 12.55 -7.09
N ALA A 636 7.27 12.63 -7.99
CA ALA A 636 7.13 12.24 -9.38
C ALA A 636 7.06 10.73 -9.56
N ALA A 637 7.94 10.04 -8.89
CA ALA A 637 8.07 8.58 -8.95
C ALA A 637 8.47 8.03 -7.57
N GLU A 638 8.01 6.83 -7.29
CA GLU A 638 8.52 5.98 -6.23
C GLU A 638 9.27 4.82 -6.86
N HIS A 639 10.59 4.90 -6.84
CA HIS A 639 11.43 3.78 -7.21
C HIS A 639 11.54 2.81 -6.04
N TYR A 640 11.41 1.53 -6.31
CA TYR A 640 11.39 0.51 -5.29
C TYR A 640 12.06 -0.78 -5.79
N LEU A 641 12.96 -1.32 -4.99
CA LEU A 641 13.52 -2.63 -5.24
C LEU A 641 12.52 -3.72 -4.76
N PRO A 642 12.07 -4.63 -5.62
CA PRO A 642 12.45 -4.88 -7.02
C PRO A 642 11.43 -4.39 -8.07
N ALA A 643 10.54 -3.46 -7.75
CA ALA A 643 9.34 -3.24 -8.57
C ALA A 643 9.41 -2.09 -9.60
N ASN A 644 10.23 -1.06 -9.38
CA ASN A 644 10.31 0.09 -10.30
C ASN A 644 11.72 0.66 -10.40
N PHE A 645 12.35 0.52 -11.57
CA PHE A 645 13.67 1.09 -11.85
C PHE A 645 13.66 2.16 -12.95
N TYR A 646 12.60 2.27 -13.75
CA TYR A 646 12.58 3.11 -14.95
C TYR A 646 11.49 4.17 -14.96
N GLY A 647 10.63 4.23 -13.96
CA GLY A 647 9.50 5.16 -13.87
C GLY A 647 9.84 6.60 -13.51
N ARG A 648 11.09 7.07 -13.72
CA ARG A 648 11.56 8.41 -13.33
C ARG A 648 10.66 9.53 -13.83
N TYR A 649 10.19 9.45 -15.06
CA TYR A 649 9.49 10.52 -15.74
C TYR A 649 7.96 10.46 -15.65
N LEU A 650 7.39 9.53 -14.88
CA LEU A 650 5.94 9.28 -14.81
C LEU A 650 5.07 10.51 -14.50
N ALA A 651 5.61 11.50 -13.82
CA ALA A 651 4.88 12.72 -13.45
C ALA A 651 5.57 14.02 -13.93
N HIS A 652 6.37 13.96 -14.98
CA HIS A 652 6.95 15.15 -15.63
C HIS A 652 5.94 15.86 -16.57
N GLY A 653 4.68 16.05 -16.11
CA GLY A 653 3.59 16.52 -16.94
C GLY A 653 3.18 15.47 -17.96
N SER A 654 3.02 14.22 -17.53
CA SER A 654 2.50 13.15 -18.40
C SER A 654 1.02 13.36 -18.71
N MET A 655 0.58 12.90 -19.90
CA MET A 655 -0.81 12.86 -20.30
C MET A 655 -1.09 11.55 -21.02
N GLN A 656 -1.80 10.64 -20.37
CA GLN A 656 -2.24 9.39 -20.99
C GLN A 656 -3.70 9.48 -21.42
N ILE A 657 -3.98 9.08 -22.65
CA ILE A 657 -5.35 8.91 -23.17
C ILE A 657 -5.75 7.44 -22.98
N LEU A 658 -6.71 7.19 -22.11
CA LEU A 658 -7.32 5.88 -21.92
C LEU A 658 -8.56 5.81 -22.80
N THR A 659 -8.55 4.98 -23.83
CA THR A 659 -9.62 4.92 -24.84
C THR A 659 -9.72 3.53 -25.49
N GLY A 660 -10.80 3.32 -26.21
CA GLY A 660 -11.06 2.16 -27.04
C GLY A 660 -12.06 2.52 -28.14
N LYS A 661 -12.40 1.58 -29.00
CA LYS A 661 -13.47 1.76 -29.98
C LYS A 661 -14.82 1.88 -29.24
N PRO A 662 -15.85 2.48 -29.87
CA PRO A 662 -17.20 2.44 -29.33
C PRO A 662 -17.60 0.99 -28.98
N ASP A 663 -18.27 0.82 -27.85
CA ASP A 663 -18.69 -0.48 -27.30
C ASP A 663 -17.58 -1.48 -26.93
N GLU A 664 -16.31 -1.08 -26.98
CA GLU A 664 -15.18 -1.89 -26.53
C GLU A 664 -14.85 -1.58 -25.07
N MET A 665 -14.57 -2.64 -24.30
CA MET A 665 -14.08 -2.47 -22.93
C MET A 665 -12.71 -1.79 -22.95
N VAL A 666 -12.58 -0.62 -22.35
CA VAL A 666 -11.33 0.12 -22.31
C VAL A 666 -10.33 -0.50 -21.34
N THR A 667 -9.16 -0.80 -21.88
CA THR A 667 -8.01 -1.38 -21.16
C THR A 667 -6.73 -0.64 -21.58
N PHE A 668 -5.60 -0.95 -20.97
CA PHE A 668 -4.31 -0.47 -21.45
C PHE A 668 -4.02 -0.93 -22.90
N ALA A 669 -4.35 -2.19 -23.21
CA ALA A 669 -4.13 -2.73 -24.56
C ALA A 669 -4.95 -2.00 -25.62
N THR A 670 -6.25 -1.73 -25.37
CA THR A 670 -7.09 -0.94 -26.29
C THR A 670 -6.62 0.50 -26.40
N SER A 671 -6.02 1.04 -25.34
CA SER A 671 -5.41 2.38 -25.32
C SER A 671 -4.02 2.42 -25.97
N GLY A 672 -3.56 1.33 -26.56
CA GLY A 672 -2.26 1.24 -27.26
C GLY A 672 -1.06 1.12 -26.32
N TRP A 673 -1.21 0.46 -25.14
CA TRP A 673 -0.10 0.25 -24.23
C TRP A 673 0.14 -1.23 -23.89
N GLN A 674 1.40 -1.59 -23.79
CA GLN A 674 1.93 -2.84 -23.19
C GLN A 674 3.27 -2.56 -22.53
N GLU A 675 3.73 -3.42 -21.63
CA GLU A 675 5.05 -3.22 -21.00
C GLU A 675 6.22 -3.56 -21.96
N SER A 676 6.09 -4.62 -22.73
CA SER A 676 7.17 -5.11 -23.60
C SER A 676 7.56 -4.09 -24.66
N GLY A 677 8.81 -3.70 -24.66
CA GLY A 677 9.37 -2.74 -25.62
C GLY A 677 9.00 -1.27 -25.36
N PHE A 678 8.29 -0.92 -24.26
CA PHE A 678 7.94 0.45 -23.94
C PHE A 678 9.19 1.29 -23.61
N ASP A 679 9.39 2.39 -24.34
CA ASP A 679 10.48 3.32 -24.05
C ASP A 679 10.10 4.23 -22.87
N TRP A 680 10.68 3.98 -21.71
CA TRP A 680 10.41 4.73 -20.48
C TRP A 680 10.89 6.18 -20.51
N ASN A 681 11.64 6.60 -21.52
CA ASN A 681 11.90 8.01 -21.79
C ASN A 681 10.69 8.71 -22.42
N ARG A 682 9.87 7.98 -23.19
CA ARG A 682 8.80 8.49 -24.06
C ARG A 682 7.41 8.29 -23.47
N ILE A 683 7.23 8.63 -22.19
CA ILE A 683 5.89 8.62 -21.57
C ILE A 683 5.06 9.75 -22.19
N PRO A 684 3.84 9.51 -22.71
CA PRO A 684 3.03 10.54 -23.36
C PRO A 684 2.83 11.79 -22.50
N GLY A 685 2.95 12.97 -23.11
CA GLY A 685 2.90 14.27 -22.45
C GLY A 685 4.22 14.75 -21.84
N VAL A 686 5.17 13.86 -21.55
CA VAL A 686 6.40 14.16 -20.81
C VAL A 686 7.38 14.97 -21.65
N THR A 687 8.05 15.94 -21.01
CA THR A 687 9.25 16.61 -21.52
C THR A 687 10.45 16.10 -20.72
N SER A 688 11.41 15.47 -21.38
CA SER A 688 12.52 14.78 -20.70
C SER A 688 13.80 14.76 -21.56
N ILE A 689 14.92 14.45 -20.93
CA ILE A 689 16.15 14.09 -21.62
C ILE A 689 16.05 12.61 -21.97
N HIS A 690 16.24 12.27 -23.25
CA HIS A 690 16.19 10.89 -23.74
C HIS A 690 17.50 10.18 -23.41
N LEU A 691 17.50 9.38 -22.36
CA LEU A 691 18.67 8.70 -21.82
C LEU A 691 18.76 7.23 -22.28
N PRO A 692 19.98 6.68 -22.44
CA PRO A 692 20.17 5.23 -22.47
C PRO A 692 19.60 4.55 -21.21
N PHE A 693 19.13 3.31 -21.32
CA PHE A 693 18.46 2.62 -20.18
C PHE A 693 19.34 2.49 -18.94
N ASP A 694 20.64 2.30 -19.08
CA ASP A 694 21.58 2.25 -17.96
C ASP A 694 21.67 3.60 -17.22
N ARG A 695 21.48 4.72 -17.93
CA ARG A 695 21.42 6.07 -17.35
C ARG A 695 20.06 6.45 -16.83
N LEU A 696 18.99 5.93 -17.44
CA LEU A 696 17.61 6.13 -16.97
C LEU A 696 17.33 5.35 -15.69
N ARG A 697 17.98 4.19 -15.52
CA ARG A 697 17.78 3.32 -14.37
C ARG A 697 17.99 4.04 -13.04
N ALA A 698 17.03 3.87 -12.13
CA ALA A 698 17.09 4.43 -10.78
C ALA A 698 18.21 3.80 -9.95
N ARG A 699 18.82 4.63 -9.10
CA ARG A 699 19.79 4.24 -8.09
C ARG A 699 19.11 4.37 -6.73
N VAL A 700 18.38 3.35 -6.32
CA VAL A 700 17.54 3.37 -5.11
C VAL A 700 18.43 3.30 -3.86
N LEU A 701 19.19 4.32 -3.59
CA LEU A 701 20.03 4.45 -2.38
C LEU A 701 20.12 5.92 -1.98
N ASN A 702 19.84 6.19 -0.70
CA ASN A 702 20.13 7.45 -0.02
C ASN A 702 19.40 8.70 -0.56
N VAL A 703 18.18 8.56 -1.05
CA VAL A 703 17.35 9.70 -1.49
C VAL A 703 15.93 9.54 -0.97
N ASP A 704 15.45 10.55 -0.22
CA ASP A 704 14.05 10.74 0.20
C ASP A 704 13.30 9.43 0.46
N THR A 705 13.89 8.58 1.30
CA THR A 705 13.35 7.26 1.57
C THR A 705 12.34 7.29 2.71
N PHE A 706 11.28 6.49 2.61
CA PHE A 706 10.31 6.29 3.68
C PHE A 706 10.69 5.10 4.58
N SER A 707 11.06 3.98 3.98
CA SER A 707 11.42 2.75 4.70
C SER A 707 12.88 2.30 4.49
N GLY A 708 13.68 3.06 3.74
CA GLY A 708 15.05 2.69 3.38
C GLY A 708 15.15 1.76 2.16
N MET A 709 14.04 1.39 1.56
CA MET A 709 13.97 0.45 0.43
C MET A 709 13.44 1.09 -0.86
N GLU A 710 12.97 2.30 -0.81
CA GLU A 710 12.44 3.10 -1.92
C GLU A 710 13.13 4.44 -2.04
N GLU A 711 12.92 5.08 -3.17
CA GLU A 711 13.31 6.44 -3.49
C GLU A 711 12.10 7.21 -3.99
N MET A 712 11.80 8.32 -3.34
CA MET A 712 10.71 9.23 -3.72
C MET A 712 11.30 10.50 -4.32
N LEU A 713 11.01 10.76 -5.60
CA LEU A 713 11.57 11.92 -6.31
C LEU A 713 10.64 13.13 -6.18
N TYR A 714 11.00 14.05 -5.29
CA TYR A 714 10.37 15.36 -5.14
C TYR A 714 11.05 16.41 -6.01
N SER A 715 10.38 17.54 -6.21
CA SER A 715 10.95 18.76 -6.79
C SER A 715 11.19 19.79 -5.69
N ASP A 716 11.94 20.82 -5.95
CA ASP A 716 11.99 22.03 -5.13
C ASP A 716 10.86 23.03 -5.49
N GLU A 717 10.21 22.82 -6.63
CA GLU A 717 9.11 23.64 -7.13
C GLU A 717 7.76 23.28 -6.49
N ALA A 718 7.00 24.32 -6.15
CA ALA A 718 5.69 24.13 -5.52
C ALA A 718 4.52 24.16 -6.52
N PHE A 719 4.70 24.81 -7.70
CA PHE A 719 3.62 25.05 -8.65
C PHE A 719 3.34 23.82 -9.52
N ALA A 720 2.39 22.98 -9.10
CA ALA A 720 1.87 21.88 -9.90
C ALA A 720 0.45 21.50 -9.45
N GLY A 721 -0.51 21.49 -10.37
CA GLY A 721 -1.88 21.07 -10.09
C GLY A 721 -2.87 21.52 -11.14
N GLY A 722 -4.14 21.22 -10.91
CA GLY A 722 -5.25 21.48 -11.82
C GLY A 722 -6.34 22.38 -11.25
N LEU A 723 -7.17 22.88 -12.16
CA LEU A 723 -8.42 23.57 -11.90
C LEU A 723 -9.52 22.92 -12.70
N SER A 724 -10.68 22.69 -12.08
CA SER A 724 -11.92 22.24 -12.75
C SER A 724 -13.00 23.31 -12.62
N GLN A 725 -13.57 23.73 -13.73
CA GLN A 725 -14.70 24.69 -13.76
C GLN A 725 -16.01 23.98 -14.00
N ALA A 726 -16.90 24.04 -13.02
CA ALA A 726 -18.24 23.43 -13.06
C ALA A 726 -18.24 21.93 -13.44
N HIS A 727 -17.14 21.23 -13.18
CA HIS A 727 -16.91 19.84 -13.60
C HIS A 727 -17.03 19.59 -15.12
N LEU A 728 -16.87 20.60 -15.94
CA LEU A 728 -16.99 20.50 -17.41
C LEU A 728 -15.66 20.70 -18.15
N ASN A 729 -14.95 21.74 -17.80
CA ASN A 729 -13.68 22.12 -18.41
C ASN A 729 -12.65 22.39 -17.32
N GLY A 730 -11.38 22.47 -17.70
CA GLY A 730 -10.34 22.71 -16.73
C GLY A 730 -9.02 23.11 -17.34
N ASN A 731 -8.05 23.27 -16.49
CA ASN A 731 -6.65 23.41 -16.89
C ASN A 731 -5.72 22.75 -15.87
N PHE A 732 -4.50 22.52 -16.28
CA PHE A 732 -3.42 22.02 -15.44
C PHE A 732 -2.16 22.82 -15.76
N GLY A 733 -1.38 23.15 -14.73
CA GLY A 733 -0.09 23.81 -14.89
C GLY A 733 0.95 23.25 -13.94
N MET A 734 2.21 23.19 -14.40
CA MET A 734 3.34 22.85 -13.55
C MET A 734 4.63 23.56 -13.97
N VAL A 735 5.45 23.87 -12.98
CA VAL A 735 6.87 24.17 -13.15
C VAL A 735 7.62 22.87 -12.93
N LEU A 736 8.09 22.28 -14.02
CA LEU A 736 8.90 21.06 -13.99
C LEU A 736 10.33 21.41 -13.59
N HIS A 737 10.85 20.71 -12.60
CA HIS A 737 12.26 20.70 -12.23
C HIS A 737 12.64 19.27 -11.78
N GLU A 738 13.53 18.64 -12.54
CA GLU A 738 14.01 17.30 -12.23
C GLU A 738 14.89 17.29 -10.98
N HIS A 739 14.83 16.23 -10.20
CA HIS A 739 15.57 16.06 -8.95
C HIS A 739 17.09 16.11 -9.17
N ASP A 740 17.81 16.81 -8.30
CA ASP A 740 19.27 17.07 -8.39
C ASP A 740 20.12 15.79 -8.47
N LYS A 741 19.68 14.70 -7.84
CA LYS A 741 20.35 13.40 -7.92
C LYS A 741 20.55 12.92 -9.35
N TYR A 742 19.65 13.29 -10.26
CA TYR A 742 19.69 12.81 -11.64
C TYR A 742 20.12 13.92 -12.60
N ASN A 743 19.28 14.89 -12.86
CA ASN A 743 19.63 16.02 -13.72
C ASN A 743 18.88 17.28 -13.31
N GLY A 744 19.26 17.85 -12.19
CA GLY A 744 18.66 19.04 -11.61
C GLY A 744 18.77 20.32 -12.48
N SER A 745 19.45 20.27 -13.61
CA SER A 745 19.42 21.38 -14.58
C SER A 745 18.21 21.34 -15.50
N HIS A 746 17.47 20.22 -15.56
CA HIS A 746 16.32 20.07 -16.47
C HIS A 746 15.08 20.76 -15.91
N ARG A 747 14.59 21.75 -16.66
CA ARG A 747 13.42 22.58 -16.28
C ARG A 747 12.51 22.80 -17.47
N ALA A 748 11.22 23.01 -17.20
CA ALA A 748 10.23 23.43 -18.19
C ALA A 748 8.99 24.02 -17.46
N ARG A 749 8.22 24.86 -18.16
CA ARG A 749 6.87 25.24 -17.76
C ARG A 749 5.88 24.58 -18.68
N LYS A 750 4.90 23.88 -18.11
CA LYS A 750 3.95 23.06 -18.88
C LYS A 750 2.53 23.42 -18.50
N SER A 751 1.64 23.44 -19.50
CA SER A 751 0.21 23.60 -19.26
C SER A 751 -0.63 22.74 -20.19
N PHE A 752 -1.79 22.32 -19.70
CA PHE A 752 -2.82 21.59 -20.43
C PHE A 752 -4.14 22.34 -20.22
N HIS A 753 -4.86 22.63 -21.32
CA HIS A 753 -6.11 23.36 -21.30
C HIS A 753 -7.20 22.49 -21.91
N PHE A 754 -8.23 22.17 -21.13
CA PHE A 754 -9.31 21.27 -21.50
C PHE A 754 -10.54 22.07 -21.91
N PHE A 755 -10.85 22.05 -23.20
CA PHE A 755 -12.02 22.67 -23.82
C PHE A 755 -12.89 21.60 -24.44
N ASP A 756 -13.82 21.03 -23.66
CA ASP A 756 -14.68 19.93 -24.08
C ASP A 756 -13.88 18.76 -24.69
N GLY A 757 -13.98 18.50 -25.99
CA GLY A 757 -13.25 17.46 -26.72
C GLY A 757 -11.87 17.87 -27.23
N THR A 758 -11.38 19.09 -26.91
CA THR A 758 -10.06 19.59 -27.36
C THR A 758 -9.14 19.81 -26.15
N ILE A 759 -7.93 19.27 -26.22
CA ILE A 759 -6.90 19.45 -25.20
C ILE A 759 -5.73 20.19 -25.81
N VAL A 760 -5.44 21.41 -25.35
CA VAL A 760 -4.32 22.22 -25.85
C VAL A 760 -3.16 22.10 -24.88
N CYS A 761 -2.00 21.71 -25.39
CA CYS A 761 -0.79 21.41 -24.62
C CYS A 761 0.32 22.41 -25.00
N LEU A 762 0.82 23.14 -24.00
CA LEU A 762 1.86 24.15 -24.19
C LEU A 762 3.06 23.87 -23.28
N GLY A 763 4.25 24.21 -23.78
CA GLY A 763 5.47 24.21 -23.01
C GLY A 763 6.36 25.40 -23.35
N THR A 764 7.04 25.95 -22.32
CA THR A 764 8.05 27.00 -22.46
C THR A 764 9.22 26.77 -21.52
N ASP A 765 10.25 27.57 -21.67
CA ASP A 765 11.47 27.52 -20.85
C ASP A 765 12.01 26.08 -20.67
N ILE A 766 11.97 25.32 -21.74
CA ILE A 766 12.60 24.00 -21.75
C ILE A 766 14.09 24.22 -21.83
N GLU A 767 14.78 23.85 -20.77
CA GLU A 767 16.22 24.07 -20.65
C GLU A 767 16.92 22.98 -19.81
N ASN A 768 18.16 22.70 -20.11
CA ASN A 768 19.08 21.91 -19.29
C ASN A 768 20.53 22.08 -19.78
N LEU A 769 21.47 21.52 -19.02
CA LEU A 769 22.91 21.59 -19.34
C LEU A 769 23.44 20.28 -19.98
N ASN A 770 22.58 19.33 -20.33
CA ASN A 770 23.00 18.06 -20.91
C ASN A 770 23.34 18.22 -22.40
N THR A 771 24.64 18.18 -22.72
CA THR A 771 25.16 18.25 -24.10
C THR A 771 25.30 16.89 -24.77
N GLU A 772 25.07 15.80 -24.05
CA GLU A 772 25.28 14.43 -24.54
C GLU A 772 23.99 13.87 -25.18
N TYR A 773 22.84 14.07 -24.54
CA TYR A 773 21.58 13.46 -24.95
C TYR A 773 20.54 14.51 -25.38
N PRO A 774 19.65 14.18 -26.34
CA PRO A 774 18.61 15.10 -26.79
C PRO A 774 17.51 15.26 -25.75
N THR A 775 16.87 16.42 -25.77
CA THR A 775 15.65 16.71 -25.01
C THR A 775 14.46 16.68 -25.96
N GLU A 776 13.40 15.99 -25.58
CA GLU A 776 12.18 15.84 -26.39
C GLU A 776 10.91 15.95 -25.54
N THR A 777 9.79 16.32 -26.15
CA THR A 777 8.45 16.21 -25.57
C THR A 777 7.70 15.12 -26.32
N THR A 778 7.23 14.09 -25.62
CA THR A 778 6.49 13.00 -26.22
C THR A 778 5.01 13.38 -26.38
N VAL A 779 4.51 13.38 -27.59
CA VAL A 779 3.08 13.59 -27.88
C VAL A 779 2.31 12.29 -27.64
N PHE A 780 2.79 11.20 -28.23
CA PHE A 780 2.28 9.84 -27.94
C PHE A 780 3.37 8.78 -28.11
N GLN A 781 3.16 7.64 -27.47
CA GLN A 781 3.86 6.38 -27.72
C GLN A 781 2.82 5.27 -27.65
N LEU A 782 2.63 4.53 -28.78
CA LEU A 782 1.55 3.56 -28.96
C LEU A 782 2.10 2.22 -29.45
N ALA A 783 1.65 1.13 -28.85
CA ALA A 783 2.03 -0.22 -29.24
C ALA A 783 1.26 -0.68 -30.49
N ALA A 784 1.96 -1.27 -31.43
CA ALA A 784 1.37 -1.92 -32.60
C ALA A 784 1.28 -3.43 -32.36
N THR A 785 0.30 -3.87 -31.57
CA THR A 785 0.20 -5.24 -31.07
C THR A 785 -0.49 -6.22 -32.02
N THR A 786 -1.40 -5.73 -32.86
CA THR A 786 -2.18 -6.56 -33.78
C THR A 786 -1.69 -6.43 -35.23
N PRO A 787 -1.95 -7.42 -36.12
CA PRO A 787 -1.62 -7.29 -37.55
C PRO A 787 -2.23 -6.04 -38.16
N GLU A 788 -3.45 -5.64 -37.77
CA GLU A 788 -4.15 -4.47 -38.29
C GLU A 788 -3.44 -3.17 -37.87
N THR A 789 -3.07 -3.04 -36.58
CA THR A 789 -2.35 -1.86 -36.07
C THR A 789 -0.93 -1.74 -36.70
N ARG A 790 -0.24 -2.87 -36.90
CA ARG A 790 1.05 -2.88 -37.60
C ARG A 790 0.91 -2.40 -39.03
N LYS A 791 -0.03 -2.98 -39.78
CA LYS A 791 -0.31 -2.59 -41.17
C LYS A 791 -0.73 -1.12 -41.28
N TYR A 792 -1.52 -0.63 -40.35
CA TYR A 792 -1.90 0.77 -40.27
C TYR A 792 -0.68 1.67 -40.19
N TRP A 793 0.19 1.45 -39.24
CA TRP A 793 1.38 2.29 -39.04
C TRP A 793 2.45 2.11 -40.12
N GLU A 794 2.60 0.94 -40.72
CA GLU A 794 3.49 0.70 -41.86
C GLU A 794 3.08 1.52 -43.10
N SER A 795 1.80 1.71 -43.28
CA SER A 795 1.25 2.49 -44.43
C SER A 795 0.95 3.95 -44.09
N TYR A 796 1.14 4.34 -42.84
CA TYR A 796 0.76 5.67 -42.38
C TYR A 796 1.63 6.77 -42.98
N GLN A 797 0.98 7.82 -43.51
CA GLN A 797 1.60 9.00 -44.06
C GLN A 797 1.08 10.25 -43.35
N SER A 798 1.96 11.02 -42.75
CA SER A 798 1.64 12.29 -42.12
C SER A 798 1.99 13.47 -43.05
N ASP A 799 1.25 14.57 -42.93
CA ASP A 799 1.59 15.87 -43.52
C ASP A 799 2.54 16.70 -42.64
N GLY A 800 3.05 16.10 -41.54
CA GLY A 800 3.93 16.76 -40.58
C GLY A 800 3.19 17.62 -39.55
N GLN A 801 1.89 17.84 -39.70
CA GLN A 801 1.07 18.65 -38.80
C GLN A 801 -0.08 17.87 -38.16
N THR A 802 -0.62 16.87 -38.89
CA THR A 802 -1.75 16.08 -38.40
C THR A 802 -1.38 14.61 -38.31
N TYR A 803 -1.70 14.01 -37.17
CA TYR A 803 -1.53 12.58 -36.89
C TYR A 803 -2.82 12.03 -36.29
N ILE A 804 -3.21 10.85 -36.68
CA ILE A 804 -4.38 10.16 -36.10
C ILE A 804 -4.03 8.71 -35.84
N ASP A 805 -4.46 8.18 -34.72
CA ASP A 805 -4.20 6.80 -34.35
C ASP A 805 -5.37 5.87 -34.75
N PRO A 806 -5.19 4.53 -34.61
CA PRO A 806 -6.26 3.57 -34.92
C PRO A 806 -7.53 3.67 -34.07
N ASN A 807 -7.47 4.36 -32.93
CA ASN A 807 -8.61 4.60 -32.03
C ASN A 807 -9.33 5.92 -32.34
N GLY A 808 -8.87 6.66 -33.36
CA GLY A 808 -9.45 7.95 -33.72
C GLY A 808 -9.02 9.10 -32.78
N VAL A 809 -7.89 8.99 -32.09
CA VAL A 809 -7.30 10.13 -31.40
C VAL A 809 -6.46 10.92 -32.37
N GLY A 810 -6.85 12.17 -32.60
CA GLY A 810 -6.16 13.10 -33.48
C GLY A 810 -5.18 13.99 -32.74
N TYR A 811 -4.05 14.25 -33.39
CA TYR A 811 -2.99 15.12 -32.87
C TYR A 811 -2.67 16.19 -33.88
N TYR A 812 -2.83 17.46 -33.49
CA TYR A 812 -2.42 18.61 -34.27
C TYR A 812 -1.12 19.19 -33.73
N ILE A 813 -0.11 19.34 -34.58
CA ILE A 813 1.19 19.90 -34.23
C ILE A 813 1.33 21.28 -34.87
N SER A 814 1.62 22.29 -34.03
CA SER A 814 1.88 23.65 -34.51
C SER A 814 3.12 23.69 -35.42
N LYS A 815 3.09 24.58 -36.41
CA LYS A 815 4.23 24.77 -37.36
C LYS A 815 5.54 25.18 -36.67
N ALA A 816 5.47 25.77 -35.51
CA ALA A 816 6.63 26.16 -34.72
C ALA A 816 7.32 24.98 -34.01
N SER A 817 6.61 23.86 -33.82
CA SER A 817 7.15 22.66 -33.22
C SER A 817 7.85 21.76 -34.23
N ARG A 818 8.82 20.95 -33.79
CA ARG A 818 9.62 20.07 -34.65
C ARG A 818 9.25 18.60 -34.38
N PRO A 819 8.24 18.06 -35.11
CA PRO A 819 7.81 16.68 -34.88
C PRO A 819 8.82 15.68 -35.43
N ASP A 820 9.00 14.57 -34.74
CA ASP A 820 9.75 13.40 -35.16
C ASP A 820 8.86 12.16 -34.88
N ALA A 821 8.34 11.56 -35.94
CA ALA A 821 7.49 10.38 -35.85
C ALA A 821 8.30 9.14 -36.27
N ARG A 822 8.25 8.10 -35.44
CA ARG A 822 8.97 6.85 -35.67
C ARG A 822 8.09 5.65 -35.48
N TYR A 823 8.22 4.67 -36.39
CA TYR A 823 7.72 3.32 -36.20
C TYR A 823 8.92 2.37 -36.05
N GLU A 824 9.07 1.81 -34.84
CA GLU A 824 10.22 0.97 -34.49
C GLU A 824 9.73 -0.45 -34.20
N LYS A 825 10.21 -1.42 -35.04
CA LYS A 825 9.88 -2.84 -34.85
C LYS A 825 10.87 -3.50 -33.90
N ASN A 826 10.35 -4.39 -33.05
CA ASN A 826 11.14 -5.10 -32.05
C ASN A 826 12.00 -4.17 -31.18
N PHE A 827 11.48 -2.98 -30.84
CA PHE A 827 12.21 -2.03 -30.02
C PHE A 827 12.61 -2.71 -28.70
N PRO A 828 13.92 -2.76 -28.38
CA PRO A 828 14.41 -3.47 -27.21
C PRO A 828 14.23 -2.66 -25.94
N GLN A 829 13.87 -3.35 -24.85
CA GLN A 829 13.70 -2.75 -23.56
C GLN A 829 13.94 -3.81 -22.48
N VAL A 830 14.15 -3.40 -21.24
CA VAL A 830 14.16 -4.27 -20.05
C VAL A 830 12.91 -4.04 -19.20
N THR A 831 12.42 -5.08 -18.54
CA THR A 831 11.26 -4.96 -17.66
C THR A 831 11.49 -3.92 -16.57
N VAL A 832 10.43 -3.23 -16.18
CA VAL A 832 10.47 -2.06 -15.30
C VAL A 832 11.06 -2.32 -13.92
N GLY A 833 10.93 -3.52 -13.42
CA GLY A 833 11.45 -3.86 -12.12
C GLY A 833 10.89 -5.16 -11.59
N GLU A 834 11.45 -6.25 -12.02
CA GLU A 834 11.37 -7.49 -11.27
C GLU A 834 12.75 -7.79 -10.65
N ARG A 835 12.80 -8.66 -9.66
CA ARG A 835 14.06 -9.12 -9.04
C ARG A 835 15.09 -9.59 -10.09
N SER A 836 14.63 -9.94 -11.30
CA SER A 836 15.44 -10.14 -12.49
C SER A 836 14.87 -9.32 -13.63
N THR A 837 15.52 -8.21 -13.97
CA THR A 837 15.21 -7.48 -15.20
C THR A 837 15.43 -8.39 -16.39
N LYS A 838 14.39 -8.60 -17.21
CA LYS A 838 14.47 -9.45 -18.40
C LYS A 838 14.42 -8.57 -19.65
N PRO A 839 15.23 -8.88 -20.68
CA PRO A 839 15.09 -8.23 -21.98
C PRO A 839 13.70 -8.50 -22.53
N THR A 840 13.07 -7.46 -23.05
CA THR A 840 11.80 -7.53 -23.80
C THR A 840 11.91 -6.74 -25.08
N SER A 841 10.98 -6.91 -26.01
CA SER A 841 10.87 -6.09 -27.21
C SER A 841 9.42 -5.98 -27.66
N GLY A 842 9.12 -4.95 -28.44
CA GLY A 842 7.80 -4.71 -29.01
C GLY A 842 7.83 -3.78 -30.21
N ASP A 843 6.73 -3.75 -30.94
CA ASP A 843 6.55 -2.82 -32.05
C ASP A 843 5.86 -1.56 -31.54
N TRP A 844 6.49 -0.41 -31.71
CA TRP A 844 6.06 0.85 -31.14
C TRP A 844 6.06 1.99 -32.16
N VAL A 845 5.10 2.87 -32.03
CA VAL A 845 5.03 4.15 -32.77
C VAL A 845 5.13 5.28 -31.77
N SER A 846 6.05 6.20 -32.00
CA SER A 846 6.20 7.39 -31.15
C SER A 846 6.16 8.65 -32.00
N LEU A 847 5.55 9.70 -31.44
CA LEU A 847 5.64 11.07 -31.96
C LEU A 847 6.23 11.96 -30.87
N THR A 848 7.36 12.55 -31.14
CA THR A 848 8.07 13.45 -30.25
C THR A 848 8.29 14.83 -30.89
N LEU A 849 8.39 15.87 -30.04
CA LEU A 849 8.78 17.22 -30.42
C LEU A 849 10.22 17.46 -29.98
N GLN A 850 11.11 17.72 -30.92
CA GLN A 850 12.55 17.77 -30.69
C GLN A 850 13.01 19.15 -30.23
N HIS A 851 13.74 19.22 -29.12
CA HIS A 851 14.30 20.46 -28.55
C HIS A 851 15.82 20.54 -28.69
N GLY A 852 16.48 19.46 -29.15
CA GLY A 852 17.93 19.37 -29.27
C GLY A 852 18.63 19.02 -27.96
N LYS A 853 19.97 19.15 -27.95
CA LYS A 853 20.80 18.94 -26.75
C LYS A 853 21.01 20.27 -26.06
N ALA A 854 21.03 20.25 -24.71
CA ALA A 854 21.17 21.44 -23.87
C ALA A 854 20.30 22.62 -24.36
N PRO A 855 18.97 22.42 -24.55
CA PRO A 855 18.10 23.51 -25.01
C PRO A 855 18.13 24.69 -24.06
N LYS A 856 17.88 25.89 -24.58
CA LYS A 856 17.77 27.13 -23.81
C LYS A 856 16.48 27.84 -24.22
N GLY A 857 15.46 27.81 -23.34
CA GLY A 857 14.18 28.44 -23.60
C GLY A 857 13.38 27.85 -24.75
N ALA A 858 13.50 26.55 -25.04
CA ALA A 858 12.71 25.89 -26.08
C ALA A 858 11.22 25.86 -25.68
N SER A 859 10.35 25.73 -26.69
CA SER A 859 8.90 25.71 -26.52
C SER A 859 8.22 24.73 -27.46
N TYR A 860 6.96 24.39 -27.15
CA TYR A 860 6.09 23.60 -28.02
C TYR A 860 4.63 23.98 -27.90
N GLU A 861 3.88 23.68 -28.93
CA GLU A 861 2.41 23.73 -29.00
C GLU A 861 1.90 22.51 -29.76
N TYR A 862 0.96 21.79 -29.17
CA TYR A 862 0.15 20.81 -29.86
C TYR A 862 -1.24 20.71 -29.25
N ALA A 863 -2.19 20.13 -30.01
CA ALA A 863 -3.52 19.83 -29.48
C ALA A 863 -3.88 18.38 -29.74
N VAL A 864 -4.69 17.81 -28.82
CA VAL A 864 -5.23 16.45 -28.90
C VAL A 864 -6.73 16.51 -29.01
N LEU A 865 -7.28 15.76 -29.95
CA LEU A 865 -8.72 15.62 -30.24
C LEU A 865 -9.08 14.15 -30.15
N PRO A 866 -9.46 13.63 -28.98
CA PRO A 866 -9.95 12.27 -28.86
C PRO A 866 -11.26 12.11 -29.65
N HIS A 867 -11.47 10.93 -30.25
CA HIS A 867 -12.63 10.60 -31.05
C HIS A 867 -12.87 11.58 -32.23
N THR A 868 -11.87 11.73 -33.08
CA THR A 868 -11.96 12.51 -34.33
C THR A 868 -11.68 11.61 -35.54
N ASP A 869 -11.88 12.18 -36.75
CA ASP A 869 -11.46 11.55 -38.00
C ASP A 869 -10.46 12.43 -38.76
N ALA A 870 -9.88 11.88 -39.82
CA ALA A 870 -8.88 12.57 -40.61
C ALA A 870 -9.43 13.85 -41.30
N VAL A 871 -10.72 13.90 -41.63
CA VAL A 871 -11.35 15.07 -42.29
C VAL A 871 -11.54 16.18 -41.29
N ALA A 872 -12.10 15.87 -40.14
CA ALA A 872 -12.29 16.81 -39.02
C ALA A 872 -10.95 17.35 -38.50
N LEU A 873 -9.95 16.48 -38.35
CA LEU A 873 -8.61 16.89 -37.91
C LEU A 873 -7.92 17.84 -38.91
N LYS A 874 -8.03 17.56 -40.22
CA LYS A 874 -7.49 18.48 -41.26
C LYS A 874 -8.26 19.81 -41.28
N ALA A 875 -9.57 19.82 -41.07
CA ALA A 875 -10.35 21.04 -40.92
C ALA A 875 -9.91 21.85 -39.68
N PHE A 876 -9.70 21.18 -38.55
CA PHE A 876 -9.17 21.78 -37.35
C PHE A 876 -7.79 22.38 -37.56
N ALA A 877 -6.86 21.69 -38.26
CA ALA A 877 -5.51 22.17 -38.52
C ALA A 877 -5.51 23.46 -39.39
N LYS A 878 -6.50 23.62 -40.29
CA LYS A 878 -6.67 24.86 -41.08
C LYS A 878 -7.21 26.01 -40.26
N LYS A 879 -8.09 25.73 -39.28
CA LYS A 879 -8.74 26.72 -38.45
C LYS A 879 -8.93 26.15 -37.04
N PRO A 880 -7.90 26.15 -36.18
CA PRO A 880 -8.02 25.70 -34.81
C PRO A 880 -9.16 26.41 -34.04
N THR A 881 -9.87 25.68 -33.21
CA THR A 881 -10.98 26.21 -32.39
C THR A 881 -10.53 27.06 -31.22
N TYR A 882 -9.23 27.16 -30.99
CA TYR A 882 -8.61 27.96 -29.93
C TYR A 882 -7.68 29.04 -30.48
N LYS A 883 -7.35 29.99 -29.61
CA LYS A 883 -6.32 31.02 -29.82
C LYS A 883 -5.40 31.11 -28.63
N ILE A 884 -4.09 31.09 -28.87
CA ILE A 884 -3.09 31.39 -27.85
C ILE A 884 -2.99 32.90 -27.73
N LEU A 885 -3.31 33.44 -26.55
CA LEU A 885 -3.22 34.85 -26.26
C LEU A 885 -1.83 35.22 -25.68
N ARG A 886 -1.22 34.23 -24.97
CA ARG A 886 0.13 34.35 -24.42
C ARG A 886 0.74 32.98 -24.20
N GLN A 887 2.03 32.86 -24.53
CA GLN A 887 2.82 31.67 -24.26
C GLN A 887 4.27 32.10 -24.02
N ASP A 888 4.60 32.31 -22.77
CA ASP A 888 5.94 32.68 -22.33
C ASP A 888 6.23 32.17 -20.92
N ARG A 889 7.40 32.51 -20.40
CA ARG A 889 7.86 32.13 -19.06
C ARG A 889 6.85 32.46 -17.95
N ASN A 890 6.12 33.58 -18.08
CA ASN A 890 5.25 34.07 -17.02
C ASN A 890 3.85 33.45 -17.07
N ALA A 891 3.35 33.17 -18.28
CA ALA A 891 1.97 32.71 -18.42
C ALA A 891 1.72 31.93 -19.73
N HIS A 892 0.81 30.96 -19.64
CA HIS A 892 0.14 30.35 -20.79
C HIS A 892 -1.35 30.71 -20.74
N ILE A 893 -1.84 31.40 -21.76
CA ILE A 893 -3.22 31.87 -21.85
C ILE A 893 -3.84 31.44 -23.16
N VAL A 894 -4.91 30.66 -23.06
CA VAL A 894 -5.59 30.07 -24.24
C VAL A 894 -7.07 30.41 -24.17
N ARG A 895 -7.63 30.85 -25.31
CA ARG A 895 -9.06 31.17 -25.46
C ARG A 895 -9.72 30.21 -26.44
N SER A 896 -10.87 29.67 -26.08
CA SER A 896 -11.85 29.06 -26.97
C SER A 896 -12.98 30.06 -27.23
N PRO A 897 -12.98 30.73 -28.40
CA PRO A 897 -13.95 31.77 -28.67
C PRO A 897 -15.37 31.25 -28.79
N ALA A 898 -15.56 30.06 -29.35
CA ALA A 898 -16.89 29.44 -29.54
C ALA A 898 -17.56 29.16 -28.19
N ASP A 899 -16.80 28.79 -27.16
CA ASP A 899 -17.30 28.48 -25.82
C ASP A 899 -17.35 29.70 -24.91
N GLY A 900 -16.84 30.87 -25.37
CA GLY A 900 -16.65 32.02 -24.51
C GLY A 900 -15.72 31.77 -23.34
N LEU A 901 -14.73 30.89 -23.49
CA LEU A 901 -13.93 30.35 -22.41
C LEU A 901 -12.46 30.81 -22.55
N THR A 902 -11.90 31.40 -21.50
CA THR A 902 -10.48 31.74 -21.45
C THR A 902 -9.84 31.08 -20.25
N SER A 903 -8.74 30.37 -20.53
CA SER A 903 -7.97 29.60 -19.54
C SER A 903 -6.60 30.25 -19.33
N TYR A 904 -6.23 30.46 -18.10
CA TYR A 904 -4.98 31.11 -17.67
C TYR A 904 -4.21 30.16 -16.77
N VAL A 905 -2.95 29.93 -17.09
CA VAL A 905 -1.95 29.33 -16.21
C VAL A 905 -0.88 30.37 -15.97
N LEU A 906 -0.88 30.96 -14.78
CA LEU A 906 0.01 32.04 -14.40
C LEU A 906 1.12 31.48 -13.50
N PHE A 907 2.29 31.24 -14.07
CA PHE A 907 3.46 30.70 -13.34
C PHE A 907 4.12 31.75 -12.48
N GLU A 908 4.12 32.99 -12.95
CA GLU A 908 4.63 34.19 -12.28
C GLU A 908 3.49 35.20 -12.15
N THR A 909 3.70 36.27 -11.39
CA THR A 909 2.77 37.40 -11.33
C THR A 909 3.04 38.40 -12.46
N PRO A 910 2.42 38.24 -13.63
CA PRO A 910 2.67 39.14 -14.75
C PRO A 910 2.08 40.53 -14.46
N GLN A 911 2.85 41.58 -14.72
CA GLN A 911 2.42 42.94 -14.52
C GLN A 911 1.28 43.36 -15.44
N ALA A 912 1.22 42.80 -16.64
CA ALA A 912 0.17 43.01 -17.62
C ALA A 912 -0.24 41.70 -18.27
N LEU A 913 -1.54 41.52 -18.49
CA LEU A 913 -2.12 40.40 -19.23
C LEU A 913 -2.56 40.89 -20.61
N PRO A 914 -2.55 40.03 -21.66
CA PRO A 914 -2.77 40.43 -23.03
C PRO A 914 -4.20 40.93 -23.26
N ASP A 915 -4.34 41.85 -24.21
CA ASP A 915 -5.63 42.28 -24.75
C ASP A 915 -6.39 41.10 -25.35
N GLY A 916 -7.71 41.10 -25.20
CA GLY A 916 -8.57 40.02 -25.66
C GLY A 916 -8.91 38.97 -24.58
N GLY A 917 -8.32 39.06 -23.40
CA GLY A 917 -8.72 38.35 -22.18
C GLY A 917 -9.43 39.27 -21.20
N LEU A 918 -10.30 38.71 -20.36
CA LEU A 918 -11.04 39.49 -19.34
C LEU A 918 -10.22 39.71 -18.07
N LEU A 919 -9.26 38.86 -17.77
CA LEU A 919 -8.40 38.99 -16.60
C LEU A 919 -7.34 40.06 -16.88
N GLN A 920 -7.27 41.11 -16.05
CA GLN A 920 -6.32 42.20 -16.21
C GLN A 920 -5.10 42.04 -15.32
N LYS A 921 -5.28 41.48 -14.12
CA LYS A 921 -4.20 41.31 -13.14
C LYS A 921 -4.48 40.17 -12.16
N ALA A 922 -3.43 39.49 -11.76
CA ALA A 922 -3.39 38.57 -10.62
C ALA A 922 -2.17 38.96 -9.76
N ASP A 923 -2.29 38.90 -8.46
CA ASP A 923 -1.23 39.27 -7.50
C ASP A 923 -0.43 38.06 -7.00
N THR A 924 -0.78 36.86 -7.49
CA THR A 924 -0.07 35.61 -7.19
C THR A 924 -0.12 34.68 -8.40
N SER A 925 0.84 33.75 -8.46
CA SER A 925 0.80 32.64 -9.41
C SER A 925 -0.41 31.75 -9.12
N CYS A 926 -1.22 31.45 -10.14
CA CYS A 926 -2.48 30.71 -9.99
C CYS A 926 -2.98 30.16 -11.33
N LEU A 927 -4.00 29.33 -11.24
CA LEU A 927 -4.81 28.87 -12.35
C LEU A 927 -6.13 29.63 -12.35
N VAL A 928 -6.55 30.13 -13.50
CA VAL A 928 -7.83 30.83 -13.64
C VAL A 928 -8.56 30.35 -14.88
N MET A 929 -9.86 30.24 -14.78
CA MET A 929 -10.73 29.99 -15.92
C MET A 929 -11.93 30.94 -15.86
N ILE A 930 -12.19 31.62 -16.97
CA ILE A 930 -13.31 32.57 -17.10
C ILE A 930 -14.19 32.12 -18.27
N ARG A 931 -15.45 31.87 -17.99
CA ARG A 931 -16.47 31.59 -18.99
C ARG A 931 -17.44 32.77 -19.09
N GLU A 932 -17.61 33.27 -20.31
CA GLU A 932 -18.52 34.36 -20.61
C GLU A 932 -19.92 33.81 -20.94
N TYR A 933 -20.92 34.34 -20.28
CA TYR A 933 -22.32 34.19 -20.64
C TYR A 933 -22.88 35.55 -21.04
N LYS A 934 -24.05 35.58 -21.63
CA LYS A 934 -24.68 36.79 -22.11
C LYS A 934 -24.80 37.89 -21.03
N ASP A 935 -25.11 37.51 -19.81
CA ASP A 935 -25.44 38.37 -18.67
C ASP A 935 -24.51 38.19 -17.45
N LYS A 936 -23.56 37.28 -17.51
CA LYS A 936 -22.71 36.95 -16.36
C LYS A 936 -21.39 36.32 -16.80
N LEU A 937 -20.44 36.33 -15.86
CA LEU A 937 -19.17 35.61 -15.97
C LEU A 937 -19.12 34.48 -14.92
N LEU A 938 -18.64 33.33 -15.33
CA LEU A 938 -18.27 32.26 -14.40
C LEU A 938 -16.74 32.29 -14.23
N LEU A 939 -16.29 32.67 -13.05
CA LEU A 939 -14.87 32.75 -12.67
C LEU A 939 -14.55 31.57 -11.76
N THR A 940 -13.48 30.84 -12.07
CA THR A 940 -12.92 29.81 -11.19
C THR A 940 -11.43 30.06 -11.03
N VAL A 941 -10.94 29.95 -9.81
CA VAL A 941 -9.53 30.16 -9.46
C VAL A 941 -9.04 29.00 -8.62
N SER A 942 -7.83 28.55 -8.88
CA SER A 942 -7.13 27.56 -8.07
C SER A 942 -5.69 27.97 -7.88
N GLN A 943 -5.17 27.70 -6.69
CA GLN A 943 -3.75 27.85 -6.46
C GLN A 943 -3.13 26.45 -6.41
N PRO A 944 -2.27 26.10 -7.35
CA PRO A 944 -1.71 24.76 -7.45
C PRO A 944 -0.56 24.51 -6.49
N THR A 945 -0.16 25.51 -5.71
CA THR A 945 0.86 25.34 -4.66
C THR A 945 0.21 24.77 -3.41
N TRP A 946 0.56 23.59 -3.04
CA TRP A 946 0.04 22.89 -1.87
C TRP A 946 1.05 22.97 -0.71
N PRO A 947 0.70 22.79 0.57
CA PRO A 947 -0.59 22.53 1.21
C PRO A 947 -0.98 23.59 2.23
N CYS A 948 -2.26 23.67 2.56
CA CYS A 948 -2.79 24.26 3.80
C CYS A 948 -2.55 25.74 4.08
N ILE A 949 -1.86 26.50 3.26
CA ILE A 949 -1.82 27.93 3.40
C ILE A 949 -3.04 28.46 2.65
N VAL A 950 -3.95 29.08 3.39
CA VAL A 950 -4.99 29.93 2.79
C VAL A 950 -4.26 31.08 2.10
N VAL A 951 -3.94 30.90 0.82
CA VAL A 951 -3.33 31.99 0.07
C VAL A 951 -4.45 32.93 -0.35
N ARG A 952 -4.34 34.13 0.08
CA ARG A 952 -5.20 35.23 -0.35
C ARG A 952 -4.83 35.58 -1.78
N VAL A 953 -5.64 35.17 -2.77
CA VAL A 953 -5.69 35.94 -4.01
C VAL A 953 -6.37 37.24 -3.66
N THR A 954 -5.60 38.27 -3.38
CA THR A 954 -6.12 39.52 -2.80
C THR A 954 -6.76 40.43 -3.84
N ARG A 955 -6.43 40.27 -5.13
CA ARG A 955 -7.06 41.08 -6.20
C ARG A 955 -7.00 40.40 -7.54
N LEU A 956 -8.17 40.04 -8.09
CA LEU A 956 -8.38 39.81 -9.51
C LEU A 956 -9.07 41.07 -10.09
N SER A 957 -8.44 41.69 -11.06
CA SER A 957 -9.08 42.78 -11.81
C SER A 957 -9.62 42.23 -13.12
N ILE A 958 -10.94 42.36 -13.29
CA ILE A 958 -11.66 41.82 -14.46
C ILE A 958 -12.22 43.04 -15.23
N LYS A 959 -11.97 43.12 -16.53
CA LYS A 959 -12.53 44.12 -17.41
C LYS A 959 -13.97 43.73 -17.78
N THR A 960 -14.95 44.43 -17.27
CA THR A 960 -16.31 44.48 -17.80
C THR A 960 -16.49 45.84 -18.50
N GLU A 961 -17.34 45.90 -19.51
CA GLU A 961 -17.43 47.07 -20.38
C GLU A 961 -17.67 48.38 -19.67
N ASN A 962 -18.01 48.37 -18.36
CA ASN A 962 -18.22 49.62 -17.59
C ASN A 962 -17.88 49.57 -16.08
N VAL A 963 -17.33 48.50 -15.51
CA VAL A 963 -17.05 48.44 -14.07
C VAL A 963 -15.81 47.57 -13.75
N LEU A 964 -14.85 48.14 -13.02
CA LEU A 964 -13.76 47.44 -12.37
C LEU A 964 -14.28 46.78 -11.07
N SER A 965 -14.53 45.51 -11.08
CA SER A 965 -14.88 44.78 -9.86
C SER A 965 -13.63 44.09 -9.30
N ALA A 966 -13.19 44.52 -8.12
CA ALA A 966 -12.16 43.81 -7.37
C ALA A 966 -12.84 42.73 -6.56
N VAL A 967 -12.46 41.49 -6.80
CA VAL A 967 -13.00 40.33 -6.08
C VAL A 967 -11.91 39.76 -5.17
N SER A 968 -12.14 39.81 -3.87
CA SER A 968 -11.28 39.15 -2.89
C SER A 968 -11.73 37.68 -2.69
N ILE A 969 -10.84 36.73 -2.97
CA ILE A 969 -11.17 35.32 -2.88
C ILE A 969 -10.35 34.66 -1.77
N HIS A 970 -11.06 34.08 -0.82
CA HIS A 970 -10.47 33.37 0.33
C HIS A 970 -10.88 31.91 0.31
N ALA A 971 -10.46 31.11 -0.68
CA ALA A 971 -10.69 29.68 -0.62
C ALA A 971 -10.01 28.89 -1.76
N ARG A 972 -9.82 27.60 -1.56
CA ARG A 972 -9.44 26.62 -2.58
C ARG A 972 -10.57 26.44 -3.58
N GLY A 973 -10.26 26.48 -4.88
CA GLY A 973 -11.17 26.04 -5.94
C GLY A 973 -12.55 26.70 -5.93
N LEU A 974 -12.63 27.97 -5.55
CA LEU A 974 -13.91 28.65 -5.49
C LEU A 974 -14.43 28.99 -6.89
N THR A 975 -15.62 28.51 -7.20
CA THR A 975 -16.36 28.93 -8.39
C THR A 975 -17.35 30.04 -7.99
N MET A 976 -17.20 31.23 -8.58
CA MET A 976 -18.08 32.36 -8.31
C MET A 976 -18.84 32.78 -9.57
N ARG A 977 -20.10 33.14 -9.39
CA ARG A 977 -20.93 33.76 -10.42
C ARG A 977 -20.88 35.28 -10.19
N VAL A 978 -20.23 36.02 -11.08
CA VAL A 978 -20.25 37.47 -11.07
C VAL A 978 -21.34 37.95 -12.02
N ARG A 979 -22.37 38.65 -11.51
CA ARG A 979 -23.37 39.28 -12.39
C ARG A 979 -22.75 40.51 -13.05
N ARG A 980 -23.00 40.70 -14.36
CA ARG A 980 -22.79 41.98 -14.99
C ARG A 980 -23.85 42.92 -14.41
N PHE A 981 -23.45 43.97 -13.73
CA PHE A 981 -24.37 45.05 -13.41
C PHE A 981 -24.50 45.97 -14.64
N PRO A 982 -25.73 46.43 -14.95
CA PRO A 982 -25.97 47.30 -16.08
C PRO A 982 -25.22 48.64 -16.03
#